data_571e3516c47aac3e4a064448824f6045
#
_entry.id   571e3516c47aac3e4a064448824f6045
#
_cell.length_a   1.000
_cell.length_b   1.000
_cell.length_c   1.000
_cell.angle_alpha   90.00
_cell.angle_beta   90.00
_cell.angle_gamma   90.00
#
_symmetry.space_group_name_H-M   'P 1'
#
loop_
_entity.id
_entity.type
_entity.pdbx_description
1 polymer ?
#
loop_
_entity_poly.entity_id
_entity_poly.type
_entity_poly.pdbx_seq_one_letter_code
_entity_poly.pdbx_strand_id
1 'polypeptide(L)'
;MDFFDLTKREVPFASYQEYTDHLFACVDRQLSAYIDGLMRLFASDNGGFKNVLYPDIEVARDLCEKHLMDFHAKGGGEVEQELPELSDELSALFGDLAEAAEEEETEEALSVEDLLAYIDHRASLTEVPLPLYCLCRKLDFSPFTTFCFACAILSSTQTNYASVFQVVNQNGNQSAPSIESAARVYYGEDFTITGSYSQMSLALEQLQPVLALQINGAMPFSTLVSPDKRVIDFLFGAHPLRIDENYTRFFSRLTEEKELDPFLANGGVLDALRISYQDGNRIFSLFGDEGSGRKFTIRHFCKEQGMDCVSINCAKLFVYDFRFVEQALWAAARECILTDACVCLDNLGYREDEKDKFFGYMDLAFGKFTQQKLTVFTVSKEKLPMKQITDLDFAQLELPTPSFSERERVWQHYAKPYTLNADVDLTELATKFLFTPGKIRDALRQGRSLASMNQFIDIPRSILFQSCNNQMSHELTQKATRIPANFGWDDIVMNPDQRLALKNACDQLIYRKKVYEEWNYIKKYPYGRGLSVLLFGAPGTGKSMCAQVIAHEMNLELYRVDLSKVVDKYVGETEKAISMIFREAKKCNVVLFFDECDTLFAKRSDDGGSNQSSNNNKTALLLQEVEGYDGVSVLATNYKHNIDPAFFRRMKFIVEFQFPDPDTREMLWRTTIPKTTPLAEDVDIRFLAERFEFVGGNIKNCILNAAFLAAADPEAEGEVHMKHYLQAIKYEFVKTGKVFTRADFEPYASLVL
;
A
#
# COMPACT_ATOMS: atom_id res chain seq x y z
N MET A 1 -50.94 35.60 0.14
CA MET A 1 -50.26 35.80 -1.17
C MET A 1 -49.52 34.54 -1.51
N ASP A 2 -49.85 33.94 -2.60
CA ASP A 2 -49.13 32.75 -3.06
C ASP A 2 -47.88 33.21 -3.82
N PHE A 3 -46.71 33.01 -3.23
CA PHE A 3 -45.44 33.45 -3.80
C PHE A 3 -44.92 32.47 -4.88
N PHE A 4 -45.61 31.35 -5.10
CA PHE A 4 -45.23 30.32 -6.05
C PHE A 4 -46.20 30.24 -7.20
N ASP A 5 -45.73 30.37 -8.43
CA ASP A 5 -46.54 30.21 -9.63
C ASP A 5 -46.59 28.72 -10.03
N LEU A 6 -47.61 28.02 -9.56
CA LEU A 6 -47.80 26.58 -9.82
C LEU A 6 -48.09 26.26 -11.29
N THR A 7 -48.48 27.25 -12.11
CA THR A 7 -48.68 27.04 -13.54
C THR A 7 -47.39 26.64 -14.26
N LYS A 8 -46.23 26.99 -13.67
CA LYS A 8 -44.91 26.63 -14.18
C LYS A 8 -44.44 25.24 -13.80
N ARG A 9 -45.27 24.36 -13.27
CA ARG A 9 -44.88 23.02 -12.81
C ARG A 9 -44.14 22.19 -13.88
N GLU A 10 -44.53 22.29 -15.11
CA GLU A 10 -43.92 21.57 -16.23
C GLU A 10 -42.73 22.35 -16.88
N VAL A 11 -42.37 23.51 -16.35
CA VAL A 11 -41.31 24.35 -16.87
C VAL A 11 -40.02 24.05 -16.08
N PRO A 12 -38.92 23.61 -16.76
CA PRO A 12 -37.64 23.38 -16.09
C PRO A 12 -37.05 24.70 -15.56
N PHE A 13 -36.14 24.61 -14.59
CA PHE A 13 -35.41 25.77 -14.12
C PHE A 13 -34.42 26.27 -15.18
N ALA A 14 -34.37 27.57 -15.43
CA ALA A 14 -33.46 28.16 -16.38
C ALA A 14 -32.00 28.22 -15.84
N SER A 15 -31.82 28.21 -14.53
CA SER A 15 -30.52 28.29 -13.89
C SER A 15 -30.49 27.66 -12.50
N TYR A 16 -29.27 27.35 -12.02
CA TYR A 16 -29.07 26.91 -10.63
C TYR A 16 -29.53 27.98 -9.61
N GLN A 17 -29.34 29.25 -9.93
CA GLN A 17 -29.81 30.36 -9.08
C GLN A 17 -31.31 30.36 -8.94
N GLU A 18 -32.05 30.17 -10.02
CA GLU A 18 -33.54 30.09 -9.97
C GLU A 18 -33.99 28.92 -9.09
N TYR A 19 -33.34 27.74 -9.19
CA TYR A 19 -33.64 26.60 -8.33
C TYR A 19 -33.41 26.93 -6.84
N THR A 20 -32.23 27.51 -6.51
CA THR A 20 -31.92 27.88 -5.13
C THR A 20 -32.82 28.96 -4.59
N ASP A 21 -33.18 29.95 -5.40
CA ASP A 21 -34.14 31.02 -5.00
C ASP A 21 -35.50 30.41 -4.65
N HIS A 22 -36.03 29.44 -5.41
CA HIS A 22 -37.27 28.73 -5.08
C HIS A 22 -37.20 27.91 -3.80
N LEU A 23 -36.10 27.17 -3.63
CA LEU A 23 -35.92 26.35 -2.42
C LEU A 23 -35.78 27.23 -1.16
N PHE A 24 -35.06 28.34 -1.24
CA PHE A 24 -34.91 29.27 -0.13
C PHE A 24 -36.18 30.05 0.17
N ALA A 25 -36.96 30.44 -0.85
CA ALA A 25 -38.28 31.05 -0.67
C ALA A 25 -39.24 30.09 0.05
N CYS A 26 -39.19 28.79 -0.24
CA CYS A 26 -39.96 27.80 0.52
C CYS A 26 -39.58 27.79 2.01
N VAL A 27 -38.28 27.89 2.34
CA VAL A 27 -37.80 28.00 3.73
C VAL A 27 -38.28 29.32 4.38
N ASP A 28 -38.12 30.45 3.68
CA ASP A 28 -38.52 31.77 4.17
C ASP A 28 -40.02 31.87 4.51
N ARG A 29 -40.87 31.29 3.65
CA ARG A 29 -42.31 31.20 3.89
C ARG A 29 -42.63 30.49 5.21
N GLN A 30 -41.96 29.37 5.48
CA GLN A 30 -42.20 28.61 6.70
C GLN A 30 -41.58 29.30 7.93
N LEU A 31 -40.43 29.92 7.79
CA LEU A 31 -39.82 30.72 8.88
C LEU A 31 -40.72 31.90 9.24
N SER A 32 -41.26 32.65 8.26
CA SER A 32 -42.16 33.77 8.51
C SER A 32 -43.42 33.30 9.22
N ALA A 33 -44.09 32.22 8.73
CA ALA A 33 -45.26 31.67 9.37
C ALA A 33 -45.03 31.20 10.82
N TYR A 34 -43.88 30.54 11.07
CA TYR A 34 -43.51 30.11 12.42
C TYR A 34 -43.23 31.31 13.36
N ILE A 35 -42.53 32.35 12.89
CA ILE A 35 -42.23 33.55 13.66
C ILE A 35 -43.54 34.32 13.98
N ASP A 36 -44.48 34.43 13.02
CA ASP A 36 -45.82 34.99 13.23
C ASP A 36 -46.61 34.23 14.30
N GLY A 37 -46.50 32.89 14.31
CA GLY A 37 -47.04 32.02 15.36
C GLY A 37 -46.46 32.37 16.74
N LEU A 38 -45.11 32.48 16.81
CA LEU A 38 -44.44 32.91 18.04
C LEU A 38 -44.87 34.32 18.52
N MET A 39 -45.00 35.26 17.58
CA MET A 39 -45.43 36.62 17.90
C MET A 39 -46.87 36.64 18.47
N ARG A 40 -47.81 35.82 17.92
CA ARG A 40 -49.17 35.66 18.49
C ARG A 40 -49.14 35.06 19.90
N LEU A 41 -48.34 34.03 20.13
CA LEU A 41 -48.18 33.41 21.44
C LEU A 41 -47.66 34.43 22.47
N PHE A 42 -46.64 35.22 22.12
CA PHE A 42 -46.10 36.25 23.01
C PHE A 42 -47.04 37.47 23.20
N ALA A 43 -47.93 37.75 22.25
CA ALA A 43 -48.90 38.81 22.37
C ALA A 43 -50.05 38.45 23.33
N SER A 44 -50.38 37.16 23.48
CA SER A 44 -51.38 36.67 24.41
C SER A 44 -50.92 36.68 25.91
N ASP A 45 -49.61 36.65 26.14
CA ASP A 45 -48.99 36.70 27.46
C ASP A 45 -48.65 38.16 27.80
N ASN A 46 -49.51 38.85 28.52
CA ASN A 46 -49.41 40.21 29.07
C ASN A 46 -48.02 40.89 28.98
N GLY A 47 -47.57 41.23 27.79
CA GLY A 47 -46.67 42.36 27.46
C GLY A 47 -45.22 42.42 28.08
N GLY A 48 -44.90 41.59 29.06
CA GLY A 48 -43.66 41.71 29.79
C GLY A 48 -42.47 40.95 29.22
N PHE A 49 -42.72 39.88 28.48
CA PHE A 49 -41.66 39.01 27.96
C PHE A 49 -41.13 39.41 26.58
N LYS A 50 -41.94 40.14 25.77
CA LYS A 50 -41.64 40.51 24.39
C LYS A 50 -40.31 41.27 24.20
N ASN A 51 -39.96 42.18 25.12
CA ASN A 51 -38.82 43.08 24.99
C ASN A 51 -37.54 42.61 25.72
N VAL A 52 -37.65 41.56 26.52
CA VAL A 52 -36.50 41.11 27.37
C VAL A 52 -35.77 39.92 26.78
N LEU A 53 -36.50 39.03 26.10
CA LEU A 53 -35.94 37.77 25.59
C LEU A 53 -35.59 37.76 24.09
N TYR A 54 -36.34 38.50 23.26
CA TYR A 54 -36.15 38.50 21.79
C TYR A 54 -36.38 39.89 21.19
N PRO A 55 -35.49 40.86 21.33
CA PRO A 55 -35.65 42.22 20.80
C PRO A 55 -35.73 42.26 19.28
N ASP A 56 -35.23 41.19 18.57
CA ASP A 56 -35.07 41.16 17.12
C ASP A 56 -36.13 40.32 16.40
N ILE A 57 -37.23 39.91 17.06
CA ILE A 57 -38.25 39.02 16.42
C ILE A 57 -38.93 39.70 15.23
N GLU A 58 -39.22 40.99 15.29
CA GLU A 58 -39.78 41.76 14.18
C GLU A 58 -38.78 41.92 13.06
N VAL A 59 -37.52 42.12 13.35
CA VAL A 59 -36.43 42.20 12.36
C VAL A 59 -36.27 40.86 11.64
N ALA A 60 -36.34 39.75 12.38
CA ALA A 60 -36.23 38.42 11.81
C ALA A 60 -37.41 38.10 10.82
N ARG A 61 -38.64 38.49 11.20
CA ARG A 61 -39.84 38.39 10.36
C ARG A 61 -39.68 39.23 9.10
N ASP A 62 -39.38 40.50 9.25
CA ASP A 62 -39.26 41.47 8.18
C ASP A 62 -38.17 41.04 7.14
N LEU A 63 -37.12 40.37 7.61
CA LEU A 63 -36.08 39.78 6.74
C LEU A 63 -36.65 38.68 5.85
N CYS A 64 -37.41 37.72 6.42
CA CYS A 64 -37.99 36.61 5.64
C CYS A 64 -39.02 37.15 4.66
N GLU A 65 -39.91 38.10 5.10
CA GLU A 65 -40.89 38.72 4.21
C GLU A 65 -40.25 39.52 3.05
N LYS A 66 -39.17 40.25 3.35
CA LYS A 66 -38.42 40.98 2.33
C LYS A 66 -37.85 40.02 1.27
N HIS A 67 -37.26 38.90 1.68
CA HIS A 67 -36.71 37.90 0.75
C HIS A 67 -37.83 37.28 -0.10
N LEU A 68 -39.00 37.03 0.45
CA LEU A 68 -40.17 36.57 -0.28
C LEU A 68 -40.65 37.59 -1.31
N MET A 69 -40.70 38.88 -0.95
CA MET A 69 -41.07 39.98 -1.88
C MET A 69 -40.04 40.12 -2.99
N ASP A 70 -38.73 40.05 -2.65
CA ASP A 70 -37.65 40.09 -3.64
C ASP A 70 -37.70 38.89 -4.59
N PHE A 71 -38.06 37.70 -4.10
CA PHE A 71 -38.28 36.51 -4.91
C PHE A 71 -39.44 36.68 -5.88
N HIS A 72 -40.58 37.17 -5.40
CA HIS A 72 -41.77 37.44 -6.23
C HIS A 72 -41.47 38.49 -7.30
N ALA A 73 -40.79 39.57 -6.95
CA ALA A 73 -40.37 40.61 -7.91
C ALA A 73 -39.47 40.11 -9.03
N LYS A 74 -38.57 39.12 -8.75
CA LYS A 74 -37.72 38.48 -9.76
C LYS A 74 -38.48 37.51 -10.64
N GLY A 75 -39.52 36.86 -10.16
CA GLY A 75 -40.39 35.93 -10.90
C GLY A 75 -41.48 36.60 -11.70
N GLY A 76 -41.79 37.88 -11.42
CA GLY A 76 -42.84 38.67 -11.99
C GLY A 76 -42.47 39.54 -13.20
N GLY A 77 -41.44 39.17 -13.98
CA GLY A 77 -41.22 39.75 -15.29
C GLY A 77 -42.37 39.39 -16.22
N GLU A 78 -43.22 40.37 -16.52
CA GLU A 78 -44.26 40.29 -17.54
C GLU A 78 -43.66 39.79 -18.85
N VAL A 79 -43.94 38.53 -19.19
CA VAL A 79 -43.92 38.11 -20.59
C VAL A 79 -45.35 38.37 -21.08
N GLU A 80 -45.59 39.52 -21.69
CA GLU A 80 -46.73 39.70 -22.58
C GLU A 80 -46.60 38.63 -23.69
N GLN A 81 -47.18 37.48 -23.45
CA GLN A 81 -47.63 36.62 -24.54
C GLN A 81 -49.02 37.13 -24.94
N GLU A 82 -49.05 37.78 -26.10
CA GLU A 82 -50.28 37.97 -26.82
C GLU A 82 -51.01 36.61 -26.96
N LEU A 83 -52.02 36.41 -26.13
CA LEU A 83 -52.99 35.33 -26.32
C LEU A 83 -53.69 35.60 -27.64
N PRO A 84 -53.82 34.62 -28.53
CA PRO A 84 -54.60 34.79 -29.73
C PRO A 84 -56.08 35.12 -29.32
N GLU A 85 -56.60 36.18 -29.87
CA GLU A 85 -57.99 36.60 -29.67
C GLU A 85 -58.91 35.39 -29.85
N LEU A 86 -59.52 34.95 -28.76
CA LEU A 86 -60.59 33.96 -28.78
C LEU A 86 -61.87 34.64 -29.44
N SER A 87 -62.37 33.99 -30.46
CA SER A 87 -63.60 34.46 -31.17
C SER A 87 -64.73 34.67 -30.21
N ASP A 88 -65.54 35.73 -30.48
CA ASP A 88 -66.67 36.18 -29.67
C ASP A 88 -67.72 35.06 -29.37
N GLU A 89 -67.67 33.93 -30.07
CA GLU A 89 -68.57 32.77 -29.84
C GLU A 89 -68.21 31.89 -28.69
N LEU A 90 -66.89 31.89 -28.24
CA LEU A 90 -66.44 31.14 -27.08
C LEU A 90 -66.61 31.94 -25.77
N SER A 91 -66.52 33.27 -25.83
CA SER A 91 -66.75 34.14 -24.68
C SER A 91 -68.20 34.06 -24.12
N ALA A 92 -69.16 33.79 -24.98
CA ALA A 92 -70.57 33.66 -24.57
C ALA A 92 -70.91 32.31 -23.91
N LEU A 93 -70.06 31.26 -24.16
CA LEU A 93 -70.25 29.93 -23.58
C LEU A 93 -69.65 29.78 -22.18
N PHE A 94 -68.71 30.62 -21.83
CA PHE A 94 -68.06 30.58 -20.53
C PHE A 94 -68.55 31.63 -19.53
N GLY A 95 -69.39 32.59 -20.00
CA GLY A 95 -69.97 33.60 -19.14
C GLY A 95 -71.03 33.06 -18.14
N ASP A 96 -71.78 32.04 -18.53
CA ASP A 96 -72.76 31.39 -17.65
C ASP A 96 -72.16 30.36 -16.67
N LEU A 97 -70.90 29.97 -16.84
CA LEU A 97 -70.20 29.09 -15.93
C LEU A 97 -69.43 29.85 -14.86
N ALA A 98 -69.18 31.13 -15.06
CA ALA A 98 -68.42 31.96 -14.09
C ALA A 98 -69.25 32.46 -12.91
N GLU A 99 -70.63 32.57 -13.11
CA GLU A 99 -71.57 32.99 -12.04
C GLU A 99 -71.98 31.84 -11.09
N ALA A 100 -71.60 30.59 -11.39
CA ALA A 100 -71.91 29.42 -10.54
C ALA A 100 -70.74 28.94 -9.67
N ALA A 101 -69.63 29.64 -9.70
CA ALA A 101 -68.39 29.27 -8.99
C ALA A 101 -67.90 30.31 -7.94
N GLU A 102 -68.86 31.18 -7.44
CA GLU A 102 -68.62 31.91 -6.17
C GLU A 102 -69.12 31.08 -4.98
N GLU A 103 -68.75 29.82 -4.87
CA GLU A 103 -68.65 29.15 -3.60
C GLU A 103 -67.18 29.34 -3.14
N GLU A 104 -67.02 29.90 -1.94
CA GLU A 104 -65.76 30.11 -1.20
C GLU A 104 -64.91 28.85 -1.32
N GLU A 105 -64.02 28.75 -2.32
CA GLU A 105 -62.79 27.94 -2.20
C GLU A 105 -61.94 28.67 -1.18
N THR A 106 -61.99 28.21 0.05
CA THR A 106 -60.91 28.42 0.99
C THR A 106 -59.67 27.88 0.29
N GLU A 107 -58.81 28.78 -0.25
CA GLU A 107 -57.47 28.44 -0.75
C GLU A 107 -56.79 27.66 0.38
N GLU A 108 -56.79 26.32 0.29
CA GLU A 108 -55.98 25.49 1.17
C GLU A 108 -54.55 25.93 0.94
N ALA A 109 -53.95 26.56 1.96
CA ALA A 109 -52.57 27.03 1.90
C ALA A 109 -51.66 25.83 1.63
N LEU A 110 -50.97 25.84 0.47
CA LEU A 110 -50.06 24.78 0.04
C LEU A 110 -49.13 24.35 1.19
N SER A 111 -49.07 23.06 1.44
CA SER A 111 -48.17 22.50 2.43
C SER A 111 -46.70 22.65 2.00
N VAL A 112 -45.75 22.57 2.96
CA VAL A 112 -44.30 22.54 2.65
C VAL A 112 -43.95 21.38 1.75
N GLU A 113 -44.62 20.24 1.95
CA GLU A 113 -44.39 19.01 1.19
C GLU A 113 -44.83 19.21 -0.28
N ASP A 114 -45.94 19.89 -0.54
CA ASP A 114 -46.40 20.20 -1.87
C ASP A 114 -45.43 21.14 -2.61
N LEU A 115 -44.91 22.15 -1.91
CA LEU A 115 -43.93 23.08 -2.46
C LEU A 115 -42.58 22.38 -2.78
N LEU A 116 -42.10 21.55 -1.88
CA LEU A 116 -40.90 20.78 -2.13
C LEU A 116 -41.10 19.77 -3.27
N ALA A 117 -42.25 19.14 -3.36
CA ALA A 117 -42.62 18.25 -4.48
C ALA A 117 -42.68 19.01 -5.82
N TYR A 118 -43.20 20.23 -5.81
CA TYR A 118 -43.23 21.12 -6.99
C TYR A 118 -41.78 21.47 -7.43
N ILE A 119 -40.89 21.86 -6.48
CA ILE A 119 -39.50 22.18 -6.77
C ILE A 119 -38.76 20.95 -7.28
N ASP A 120 -38.93 19.78 -6.64
CA ASP A 120 -38.33 18.52 -7.04
C ASP A 120 -38.75 18.08 -8.45
N HIS A 121 -40.04 18.22 -8.78
CA HIS A 121 -40.53 17.91 -10.11
C HIS A 121 -39.89 18.81 -11.19
N ARG A 122 -39.88 20.13 -11.01
CA ARG A 122 -39.23 21.06 -11.95
C ARG A 122 -37.71 20.75 -12.08
N ALA A 123 -37.04 20.46 -10.95
CA ALA A 123 -35.61 20.08 -10.96
C ALA A 123 -35.38 18.80 -11.77
N SER A 124 -36.27 17.82 -11.70
CA SER A 124 -36.18 16.58 -12.46
C SER A 124 -36.27 16.76 -13.98
N LEU A 125 -36.93 17.83 -14.43
CA LEU A 125 -37.05 18.21 -15.85
C LEU A 125 -35.91 19.08 -16.35
N THR A 126 -35.03 19.53 -15.46
CA THR A 126 -33.97 20.52 -15.74
C THR A 126 -32.70 19.87 -16.26
N GLU A 127 -32.24 20.29 -17.45
CA GLU A 127 -30.96 19.84 -18.04
C GLU A 127 -29.73 20.60 -17.49
N VAL A 128 -29.94 21.78 -16.92
CA VAL A 128 -28.85 22.57 -16.30
C VAL A 128 -28.36 21.88 -15.05
N PRO A 129 -27.02 21.84 -14.79
CA PRO A 129 -26.46 21.24 -13.57
C PRO A 129 -27.03 21.92 -12.32
N LEU A 130 -27.68 21.15 -11.46
CA LEU A 130 -28.22 21.57 -10.17
C LEU A 130 -27.48 20.86 -9.03
N PRO A 131 -26.31 21.35 -8.59
CA PRO A 131 -25.44 20.65 -7.63
C PRO A 131 -26.15 20.27 -6.33
N LEU A 132 -26.97 21.16 -5.77
CA LEU A 132 -27.70 20.90 -4.54
C LEU A 132 -28.76 19.81 -4.72
N TYR A 133 -29.52 19.88 -5.80
CA TYR A 133 -30.51 18.84 -6.17
C TYR A 133 -29.83 17.46 -6.35
N CYS A 134 -28.76 17.43 -7.14
CA CYS A 134 -28.02 16.19 -7.37
C CYS A 134 -27.48 15.61 -6.07
N LEU A 135 -26.97 16.45 -5.16
CA LEU A 135 -26.47 16.02 -3.85
C LEU A 135 -27.58 15.44 -2.96
N CYS A 136 -28.73 16.13 -2.89
CA CYS A 136 -29.90 15.64 -2.13
C CYS A 136 -30.40 14.30 -2.66
N ARG A 137 -30.48 14.13 -3.98
CA ARG A 137 -30.87 12.87 -4.62
C ARG A 137 -29.85 11.76 -4.38
N LYS A 138 -28.57 12.06 -4.49
CA LYS A 138 -27.49 11.10 -4.27
C LYS A 138 -27.46 10.56 -2.84
N LEU A 139 -27.76 11.40 -1.87
CA LEU A 139 -27.84 11.05 -0.45
C LEU A 139 -29.23 10.56 -0.03
N ASP A 140 -30.16 10.47 -0.96
CA ASP A 140 -31.54 10.01 -0.73
C ASP A 140 -32.25 10.82 0.36
N PHE A 141 -32.10 12.16 0.32
CA PHE A 141 -32.72 13.06 1.32
C PHE A 141 -34.22 13.00 1.25
N SER A 142 -34.87 12.87 2.40
CA SER A 142 -36.28 13.07 2.55
C SER A 142 -36.65 14.55 2.33
N PRO A 143 -37.92 14.90 2.03
CA PRO A 143 -38.35 16.30 1.95
C PRO A 143 -38.00 17.11 3.19
N PHE A 144 -38.23 16.54 4.38
CA PHE A 144 -37.80 17.16 5.65
C PHE A 144 -36.29 17.34 5.77
N THR A 145 -35.49 16.34 5.37
CA THR A 145 -34.02 16.44 5.37
C THR A 145 -33.52 17.53 4.41
N THR A 146 -34.12 17.62 3.22
CA THR A 146 -33.85 18.68 2.22
C THR A 146 -34.12 20.07 2.80
N PHE A 147 -35.25 20.23 3.50
CA PHE A 147 -35.62 21.47 4.20
C PHE A 147 -34.59 21.82 5.30
N CYS A 148 -34.24 20.86 6.17
CA CYS A 148 -33.21 21.06 7.20
C CYS A 148 -31.86 21.50 6.59
N PHE A 149 -31.47 20.88 5.47
CA PHE A 149 -30.23 21.21 4.79
C PHE A 149 -30.27 22.60 4.15
N ALA A 150 -31.42 22.99 3.55
CA ALA A 150 -31.64 24.33 3.01
C ALA A 150 -31.53 25.41 4.11
N CYS A 151 -32.16 25.17 5.27
CA CYS A 151 -32.04 26.04 6.45
C CYS A 151 -30.56 26.22 6.89
N ALA A 152 -29.81 25.10 6.92
CA ALA A 152 -28.41 25.10 7.31
C ALA A 152 -27.51 25.83 6.27
N ILE A 153 -27.82 25.72 4.97
CA ILE A 153 -27.12 26.46 3.91
C ILE A 153 -27.40 27.96 4.05
N LEU A 154 -28.67 28.36 4.22
CA LEU A 154 -29.05 29.77 4.41
C LEU A 154 -28.32 30.40 5.58
N SER A 155 -28.30 29.75 6.74
CA SER A 155 -27.60 30.26 7.93
C SER A 155 -26.09 30.38 7.73
N SER A 156 -25.51 29.55 6.87
CA SER A 156 -24.06 29.52 6.60
C SER A 156 -23.62 30.49 5.51
N THR A 157 -24.51 30.85 4.58
CA THR A 157 -24.20 31.69 3.41
C THR A 157 -24.67 33.13 3.58
N GLN A 158 -25.70 33.36 4.38
CA GLN A 158 -26.31 34.66 4.57
C GLN A 158 -26.25 35.06 6.05
N THR A 159 -25.37 36.01 6.38
CA THR A 159 -25.12 36.43 7.79
C THR A 159 -26.38 36.94 8.52
N ASN A 160 -27.34 37.50 7.79
CA ASN A 160 -28.59 38.02 8.39
C ASN A 160 -29.47 36.92 8.99
N TYR A 161 -29.33 35.66 8.50
CA TYR A 161 -30.09 34.52 9.06
C TYR A 161 -29.64 34.10 10.46
N ALA A 162 -28.50 34.58 10.92
CA ALA A 162 -28.04 34.33 12.28
C ALA A 162 -29.10 34.82 13.32
N SER A 163 -29.68 36.03 13.13
CA SER A 163 -30.73 36.55 13.99
C SER A 163 -32.04 35.77 13.87
N VAL A 164 -32.38 35.32 12.66
CA VAL A 164 -33.59 34.48 12.40
C VAL A 164 -33.49 33.20 13.24
N PHE A 165 -32.36 32.47 13.13
CA PHE A 165 -32.21 31.21 13.90
C PHE A 165 -32.02 31.39 15.37
N GLN A 166 -31.51 32.53 15.85
CA GLN A 166 -31.52 32.88 17.28
C GLN A 166 -32.97 32.97 17.81
N VAL A 167 -33.87 33.55 17.04
CA VAL A 167 -35.28 33.63 17.37
C VAL A 167 -35.96 32.26 17.30
N VAL A 168 -35.74 31.51 16.25
CA VAL A 168 -36.32 30.15 16.00
C VAL A 168 -35.86 29.17 17.09
N ASN A 169 -34.58 29.18 17.43
CA ASN A 169 -34.01 28.34 18.51
C ASN A 169 -34.42 28.84 19.92
N GLN A 170 -35.02 30.00 20.02
CA GLN A 170 -35.29 30.68 21.30
C GLN A 170 -34.02 30.81 22.18
N ASN A 171 -32.90 31.05 21.55
CA ASN A 171 -31.59 31.10 22.19
C ASN A 171 -30.63 32.05 21.44
N GLY A 172 -30.33 33.20 22.06
CA GLY A 172 -29.46 34.24 21.46
C GLY A 172 -28.02 33.81 21.15
N ASN A 173 -27.58 32.65 21.65
CA ASN A 173 -26.25 32.11 21.38
C ASN A 173 -26.24 31.06 20.21
N GLN A 174 -27.41 30.72 19.68
CA GLN A 174 -27.55 29.67 18.63
C GLN A 174 -27.98 30.28 17.31
N SER A 175 -27.04 30.61 16.47
CA SER A 175 -27.23 31.30 15.20
C SER A 175 -27.38 30.38 13.98
N ALA A 176 -27.40 29.08 14.17
CA ALA A 176 -27.63 28.07 13.14
C ALA A 176 -28.82 27.16 13.50
N PRO A 177 -29.52 26.54 12.55
CA PRO A 177 -30.63 25.64 12.86
C PRO A 177 -30.14 24.40 13.60
N SER A 178 -31.02 23.82 14.44
CA SER A 178 -30.92 22.43 14.90
C SER A 178 -31.95 21.59 14.16
N ILE A 179 -31.83 20.26 14.19
CA ILE A 179 -32.84 19.37 13.60
C ILE A 179 -34.20 19.59 14.25
N GLU A 180 -34.22 19.80 15.57
CA GLU A 180 -35.45 20.08 16.33
C GLU A 180 -36.05 21.42 15.94
N SER A 181 -35.25 22.48 15.81
CA SER A 181 -35.80 23.80 15.41
C SER A 181 -36.29 23.79 13.95
N ALA A 182 -35.59 23.10 13.07
CA ALA A 182 -36.07 22.92 11.69
C ALA A 182 -37.37 22.10 11.63
N ALA A 183 -37.53 21.09 12.49
CA ALA A 183 -38.79 20.33 12.58
C ALA A 183 -39.95 21.17 13.10
N ARG A 184 -39.71 22.03 14.08
CA ARG A 184 -40.75 22.99 14.58
C ARG A 184 -41.21 23.92 13.45
N VAL A 185 -40.29 24.40 12.64
CA VAL A 185 -40.62 25.27 11.49
C VAL A 185 -41.36 24.49 10.40
N TYR A 186 -40.92 23.27 10.10
CA TYR A 186 -41.47 22.43 9.04
C TYR A 186 -42.88 21.97 9.33
N TYR A 187 -43.15 21.45 10.54
CA TYR A 187 -44.45 20.91 10.94
C TYR A 187 -45.38 21.97 11.59
N GLY A 188 -44.84 23.13 11.98
CA GLY A 188 -45.62 24.20 12.57
C GLY A 188 -46.42 23.75 13.82
N GLU A 189 -47.77 23.94 13.77
CA GLU A 189 -48.67 23.55 14.86
C GLU A 189 -48.81 22.03 15.04
N ASP A 190 -48.51 21.23 14.00
CA ASP A 190 -48.54 19.76 14.03
C ASP A 190 -47.30 19.15 14.66
N PHE A 191 -46.31 19.96 15.03
CA PHE A 191 -45.07 19.46 15.59
C PHE A 191 -45.28 18.81 16.98
N THR A 192 -44.92 17.52 17.05
CA THR A 192 -44.74 16.83 18.33
C THR A 192 -43.45 16.01 18.27
N ILE A 193 -42.67 15.98 19.37
CA ILE A 193 -41.41 15.24 19.44
C ILE A 193 -41.63 13.77 19.10
N THR A 194 -42.70 13.16 19.59
CA THR A 194 -43.02 11.74 19.33
C THR A 194 -43.44 11.46 17.91
N GLY A 195 -44.28 12.37 17.31
CA GLY A 195 -44.76 12.25 15.93
C GLY A 195 -43.64 12.46 14.90
N SER A 196 -42.73 13.39 15.17
CA SER A 196 -41.65 13.76 14.26
C SER A 196 -40.33 13.00 14.51
N TYR A 197 -40.25 12.14 15.54
CA TYR A 197 -39.02 11.47 15.95
C TYR A 197 -38.36 10.66 14.84
N SER A 198 -39.14 9.87 14.09
CA SER A 198 -38.60 9.02 13.02
C SER A 198 -37.98 9.86 11.88
N GLN A 199 -38.63 10.96 11.51
CA GLN A 199 -38.14 11.87 10.48
C GLN A 199 -36.87 12.64 10.94
N MET A 200 -36.83 13.09 12.20
CA MET A 200 -35.66 13.74 12.78
C MET A 200 -34.50 12.78 12.88
N SER A 201 -34.73 11.49 13.22
CA SER A 201 -33.70 10.47 13.26
C SER A 201 -33.13 10.15 11.88
N LEU A 202 -34.01 10.06 10.87
CA LEU A 202 -33.61 9.86 9.48
C LEU A 202 -32.81 11.08 8.96
N ALA A 203 -33.25 12.29 9.24
CA ALA A 203 -32.53 13.50 8.86
C ALA A 203 -31.14 13.58 9.51
N LEU A 204 -31.01 13.18 10.78
CA LEU A 204 -29.71 13.10 11.45
C LEU A 204 -28.74 12.14 10.72
N GLU A 205 -29.22 10.98 10.30
CA GLU A 205 -28.42 10.01 9.57
C GLU A 205 -28.03 10.51 8.17
N GLN A 206 -29.02 11.01 7.42
CA GLN A 206 -28.83 11.50 6.05
C GLN A 206 -27.92 12.73 5.96
N LEU A 207 -27.94 13.63 6.93
CA LEU A 207 -27.13 14.85 6.96
C LEU A 207 -25.68 14.61 7.39
N GLN A 208 -25.37 13.54 8.09
CA GLN A 208 -24.01 13.24 8.58
C GLN A 208 -22.88 13.47 7.54
N PRO A 209 -23.00 13.03 6.29
CA PRO A 209 -21.93 13.17 5.29
C PRO A 209 -21.61 14.63 4.95
N VAL A 210 -22.59 15.53 5.06
CA VAL A 210 -22.47 16.93 4.60
C VAL A 210 -22.16 17.93 5.73
N LEU A 211 -22.16 17.48 7.00
CA LEU A 211 -21.94 18.34 8.15
C LEU A 211 -20.47 18.56 8.49
N ALA A 212 -20.16 19.73 9.02
CA ALA A 212 -18.82 20.08 9.50
C ALA A 212 -18.42 19.29 10.76
N LEU A 213 -19.36 19.06 11.67
CA LEU A 213 -19.18 18.29 12.88
C LEU A 213 -20.21 17.17 12.94
N GLN A 214 -19.80 16.01 13.44
CA GLN A 214 -20.73 14.93 13.68
C GLN A 214 -21.61 15.23 14.87
N ILE A 215 -22.91 15.00 14.70
CA ILE A 215 -23.88 15.16 15.77
C ILE A 215 -23.84 13.90 16.63
N ASN A 216 -23.05 13.94 17.68
CA ASN A 216 -22.93 12.88 18.68
C ASN A 216 -23.17 13.48 20.07
N GLY A 217 -24.23 13.08 20.74
CA GLY A 217 -24.49 13.56 22.09
C GLY A 217 -25.77 13.04 22.72
N ALA A 218 -25.99 13.40 23.98
CA ALA A 218 -27.20 13.01 24.72
C ALA A 218 -28.49 13.64 24.14
N MET A 219 -28.37 14.74 23.38
CA MET A 219 -29.48 15.44 22.73
C MET A 219 -29.12 15.74 21.26
N PRO A 220 -29.09 14.73 20.37
CA PRO A 220 -28.62 14.90 18.99
C PRO A 220 -29.47 15.88 18.16
N PHE A 221 -30.75 16.01 18.44
CA PHE A 221 -31.64 16.89 17.68
C PHE A 221 -31.52 18.38 18.02
N SER A 222 -31.00 18.70 19.21
CA SER A 222 -30.75 20.09 19.65
C SER A 222 -29.37 20.60 19.25
N THR A 223 -28.52 19.75 18.67
CA THR A 223 -27.21 20.16 18.16
C THR A 223 -27.36 20.97 16.88
N LEU A 224 -26.58 22.07 16.78
CA LEU A 224 -26.62 22.95 15.61
C LEU A 224 -26.13 22.23 14.36
N VAL A 225 -26.87 22.39 13.27
CA VAL A 225 -26.59 21.82 11.94
C VAL A 225 -25.84 22.86 11.12
N SER A 226 -24.57 22.59 10.85
CA SER A 226 -23.75 23.45 10.01
C SER A 226 -23.11 22.63 8.90
N PRO A 227 -23.36 22.95 7.62
CA PRO A 227 -22.70 22.28 6.49
C PRO A 227 -21.18 22.48 6.56
N ASP A 228 -20.45 21.49 6.08
CA ASP A 228 -19.01 21.64 5.94
C ASP A 228 -18.69 22.71 4.90
N LYS A 229 -17.62 23.48 5.13
CA LYS A 229 -17.17 24.52 4.20
C LYS A 229 -16.96 23.98 2.78
N ARG A 230 -16.41 22.77 2.66
CA ARG A 230 -16.20 22.14 1.33
C ARG A 230 -17.49 21.87 0.60
N VAL A 231 -18.58 21.53 1.32
CA VAL A 231 -19.91 21.35 0.72
C VAL A 231 -20.41 22.68 0.19
N ILE A 232 -20.31 23.75 0.97
CA ILE A 232 -20.68 25.11 0.54
C ILE A 232 -19.87 25.52 -0.70
N ASP A 233 -18.53 25.36 -0.66
CA ASP A 233 -17.66 25.67 -1.80
C ASP A 233 -18.05 24.88 -3.05
N PHE A 234 -18.43 23.61 -2.91
CA PHE A 234 -18.89 22.78 -4.01
C PHE A 234 -20.21 23.29 -4.59
N LEU A 235 -21.20 23.57 -3.74
CA LEU A 235 -22.51 24.03 -4.17
C LEU A 235 -22.45 25.37 -4.92
N PHE A 236 -21.48 26.22 -4.60
CA PHE A 236 -21.37 27.57 -5.20
C PHE A 236 -20.18 27.73 -6.17
N GLY A 237 -19.62 26.66 -6.71
CA GLY A 237 -18.76 26.72 -7.88
C GLY A 237 -17.40 26.01 -7.81
N ALA A 238 -17.01 25.37 -6.71
CA ALA A 238 -15.73 24.65 -6.60
C ALA A 238 -15.93 23.13 -6.81
N HIS A 239 -16.23 22.71 -8.04
CA HIS A 239 -16.58 21.33 -8.39
C HIS A 239 -15.42 20.32 -8.49
N PRO A 240 -14.15 20.67 -8.82
CA PRO A 240 -13.09 19.67 -8.93
C PRO A 240 -12.75 19.05 -7.59
N LEU A 241 -12.31 17.79 -7.63
CA LEU A 241 -11.82 17.05 -6.46
C LEU A 241 -10.72 17.85 -5.75
N ARG A 242 -10.93 18.11 -4.46
CA ARG A 242 -10.02 18.89 -3.62
C ARG A 242 -9.72 18.14 -2.32
N ILE A 243 -8.44 18.02 -2.00
CA ILE A 243 -8.02 17.44 -0.73
C ILE A 243 -8.07 18.50 0.35
N ASP A 244 -8.75 18.20 1.46
CA ASP A 244 -8.80 19.07 2.63
C ASP A 244 -7.38 19.34 3.17
N GLU A 245 -7.07 20.63 3.39
CA GLU A 245 -5.74 21.08 3.83
C GLU A 245 -5.29 20.44 5.15
N ASN A 246 -6.22 20.12 6.03
CA ASN A 246 -5.95 19.47 7.32
C ASN A 246 -5.46 18.02 7.14
N TYR A 247 -5.80 17.38 6.02
CA TYR A 247 -5.53 15.97 5.77
C TYR A 247 -4.58 15.70 4.60
N THR A 248 -3.94 16.73 4.01
CA THR A 248 -2.97 16.59 2.89
C THR A 248 -1.79 15.66 3.21
N ARG A 249 -1.48 15.47 4.50
CA ARG A 249 -0.43 14.54 4.96
C ARG A 249 -0.82 13.08 4.78
N PHE A 250 -2.12 12.78 4.71
CA PHE A 250 -2.69 11.44 4.66
C PHE A 250 -3.36 11.13 3.34
N PHE A 251 -3.92 12.13 2.68
CA PHE A 251 -4.71 12.00 1.46
C PHE A 251 -3.94 12.48 0.25
N SER A 252 -4.18 11.82 -0.89
CA SER A 252 -3.69 12.24 -2.19
C SER A 252 -4.69 11.87 -3.27
N ARG A 253 -4.74 12.64 -4.36
CA ARG A 253 -5.51 12.27 -5.54
C ARG A 253 -4.71 11.23 -6.32
N LEU A 254 -5.25 10.03 -6.47
CA LEU A 254 -4.57 8.94 -7.17
C LEU A 254 -4.58 9.12 -8.69
N THR A 255 -5.57 9.83 -9.23
CA THR A 255 -5.85 10.03 -10.65
C THR A 255 -5.33 11.38 -11.20
N GLU A 256 -4.39 12.03 -10.51
CA GLU A 256 -3.86 13.33 -10.89
C GLU A 256 -3.11 13.34 -12.24
N GLU A 257 -2.43 12.23 -12.58
CA GLU A 257 -1.68 12.09 -13.82
C GLU A 257 -2.63 11.88 -15.01
N LYS A 258 -2.58 12.79 -15.98
CA LYS A 258 -3.44 12.74 -17.18
C LYS A 258 -3.04 11.63 -18.15
N GLU A 259 -1.74 11.36 -18.30
CA GLU A 259 -1.21 10.30 -19.16
C GLU A 259 -0.68 9.17 -18.28
N LEU A 260 -1.13 7.95 -18.57
CA LEU A 260 -0.66 6.75 -17.89
C LEU A 260 0.22 5.94 -18.85
N ASP A 261 1.30 5.39 -18.30
CA ASP A 261 2.09 4.39 -19.01
C ASP A 261 1.20 3.21 -19.47
N PRO A 262 1.55 2.51 -20.56
CA PRO A 262 0.78 1.36 -21.02
C PRO A 262 0.77 0.23 -19.99
N PHE A 263 -0.34 -0.51 -19.94
CA PHE A 263 -0.50 -1.66 -19.04
C PHE A 263 0.25 -2.88 -19.62
N LEU A 264 1.47 -3.14 -19.15
CA LEU A 264 2.40 -4.10 -19.74
C LEU A 264 2.45 -5.46 -19.02
N ALA A 265 1.98 -5.52 -17.79
CA ALA A 265 2.03 -6.72 -16.96
C ALA A 265 0.74 -6.87 -16.15
N ASN A 266 0.40 -8.12 -15.78
CA ASN A 266 -0.78 -8.44 -14.97
C ASN A 266 -2.13 -8.01 -15.60
N GLY A 267 -2.25 -8.01 -16.93
CA GLY A 267 -3.47 -7.59 -17.64
C GLY A 267 -4.73 -8.31 -17.19
N GLY A 268 -4.66 -9.59 -16.89
CA GLY A 268 -5.80 -10.37 -16.39
C GLY A 268 -6.37 -9.87 -15.05
N VAL A 269 -5.58 -9.16 -14.23
CA VAL A 269 -6.08 -8.57 -12.98
C VAL A 269 -6.98 -7.36 -13.26
N LEU A 270 -6.62 -6.54 -14.24
CA LEU A 270 -7.46 -5.41 -14.65
C LEU A 270 -8.78 -5.90 -15.26
N ASP A 271 -8.73 -6.97 -16.07
CA ASP A 271 -9.95 -7.58 -16.63
C ASP A 271 -10.85 -8.18 -15.54
N ALA A 272 -10.27 -8.88 -14.57
CA ALA A 272 -11.02 -9.41 -13.43
C ALA A 272 -11.67 -8.30 -12.60
N LEU A 273 -10.98 -7.16 -12.43
CA LEU A 273 -11.52 -5.99 -11.74
C LEU A 273 -12.73 -5.42 -12.47
N ARG A 274 -12.65 -5.29 -13.83
CA ARG A 274 -13.77 -4.81 -14.67
C ARG A 274 -14.99 -5.71 -14.57
N ILE A 275 -14.80 -7.02 -14.73
CA ILE A 275 -15.88 -8.01 -14.64
C ILE A 275 -16.56 -7.93 -13.27
N SER A 276 -15.76 -7.98 -12.20
CA SER A 276 -16.28 -7.93 -10.84
C SER A 276 -17.04 -6.64 -10.52
N TYR A 277 -16.62 -5.50 -11.08
CA TYR A 277 -17.33 -4.22 -10.94
C TYR A 277 -18.66 -4.23 -11.70
N GLN A 278 -18.71 -4.81 -12.90
CA GLN A 278 -19.92 -4.97 -13.70
C GLN A 278 -20.93 -5.90 -13.01
N ASP A 279 -20.46 -6.93 -12.29
CA ASP A 279 -21.27 -7.84 -11.49
C ASP A 279 -21.83 -7.19 -10.20
N GLY A 280 -21.54 -5.91 -9.97
CA GLY A 280 -22.08 -5.15 -8.84
C GLY A 280 -21.18 -5.05 -7.62
N ASN A 281 -20.03 -5.70 -7.58
CA ASN A 281 -19.08 -5.55 -6.49
C ASN A 281 -18.57 -4.11 -6.40
N ARG A 282 -18.44 -3.60 -5.16
CA ARG A 282 -17.93 -2.25 -4.88
C ARG A 282 -16.72 -2.25 -3.92
N ILE A 283 -16.31 -3.42 -3.43
CA ILE A 283 -15.17 -3.58 -2.54
C ILE A 283 -14.12 -4.46 -3.23
N PHE A 284 -12.91 -3.90 -3.39
CA PHE A 284 -11.81 -4.56 -4.08
C PHE A 284 -10.54 -4.53 -3.23
N SER A 285 -9.98 -5.70 -2.97
CA SER A 285 -8.74 -5.85 -2.20
C SER A 285 -7.60 -6.29 -3.12
N LEU A 286 -6.68 -5.35 -3.41
CA LEU A 286 -5.51 -5.59 -4.24
C LEU A 286 -4.28 -5.81 -3.36
N PHE A 287 -3.62 -6.96 -3.52
CA PHE A 287 -2.41 -7.26 -2.77
C PHE A 287 -1.30 -7.78 -3.66
N GLY A 288 -0.07 -7.69 -3.19
CA GLY A 288 1.13 -8.10 -3.93
C GLY A 288 2.36 -7.30 -3.51
N ASP A 289 3.50 -7.67 -4.05
CA ASP A 289 4.79 -7.08 -3.70
C ASP A 289 4.88 -5.59 -4.03
N GLU A 290 5.84 -4.93 -3.40
CA GLU A 290 6.15 -3.52 -3.68
C GLU A 290 6.51 -3.33 -5.16
N GLY A 291 5.93 -2.30 -5.78
CA GLY A 291 6.12 -2.04 -7.21
C GLY A 291 5.32 -2.94 -8.16
N SER A 292 4.46 -3.86 -7.67
CA SER A 292 3.63 -4.74 -8.52
C SER A 292 2.59 -4.00 -9.37
N GLY A 293 2.31 -2.73 -9.06
CA GLY A 293 1.38 -1.91 -9.83
C GLY A 293 -0.03 -1.82 -9.26
N ARG A 294 -0.26 -2.15 -7.98
CA ARG A 294 -1.60 -2.11 -7.33
C ARG A 294 -2.31 -0.78 -7.56
N LYS A 295 -1.67 0.33 -7.20
CA LYS A 295 -2.23 1.68 -7.45
C LYS A 295 -2.32 2.02 -8.94
N PHE A 296 -1.40 1.52 -9.74
CA PHE A 296 -1.40 1.68 -11.19
C PHE A 296 -2.62 0.99 -11.83
N THR A 297 -2.97 -0.21 -11.37
CA THR A 297 -4.19 -0.92 -11.78
C THR A 297 -5.45 -0.13 -11.45
N ILE A 298 -5.53 0.43 -10.22
CA ILE A 298 -6.64 1.29 -9.80
C ILE A 298 -6.74 2.54 -10.69
N ARG A 299 -5.61 3.20 -11.00
CA ARG A 299 -5.60 4.37 -11.89
C ARG A 299 -6.14 4.07 -13.28
N HIS A 300 -5.71 2.95 -13.88
CA HIS A 300 -6.21 2.52 -15.19
C HIS A 300 -7.71 2.25 -15.14
N PHE A 301 -8.16 1.51 -14.12
CA PHE A 301 -9.57 1.25 -13.91
C PHE A 301 -10.39 2.53 -13.75
N CYS A 302 -9.96 3.45 -12.87
CA CYS A 302 -10.64 4.72 -12.64
C CYS A 302 -10.72 5.57 -13.92
N LYS A 303 -9.63 5.62 -14.71
CA LYS A 303 -9.60 6.34 -15.97
C LYS A 303 -10.59 5.80 -16.98
N GLU A 304 -10.72 4.47 -17.06
CA GLU A 304 -11.68 3.81 -17.94
C GLU A 304 -13.14 4.05 -17.53
N GLN A 305 -13.40 4.13 -16.22
CA GLN A 305 -14.74 4.41 -15.68
C GLN A 305 -15.04 5.92 -15.59
N GLY A 306 -14.10 6.80 -15.93
CA GLY A 306 -14.27 8.26 -15.81
C GLY A 306 -14.38 8.74 -14.36
N MET A 307 -13.86 7.98 -13.39
CA MET A 307 -13.92 8.27 -11.95
C MET A 307 -12.59 8.84 -11.44
N ASP A 308 -12.67 9.76 -10.48
CA ASP A 308 -11.53 10.15 -9.66
C ASP A 308 -11.33 9.17 -8.48
N CYS A 309 -10.17 9.22 -7.84
CA CYS A 309 -9.86 8.36 -6.70
C CYS A 309 -9.11 9.12 -5.62
N VAL A 310 -9.64 9.11 -4.40
CA VAL A 310 -9.00 9.62 -3.19
C VAL A 310 -8.21 8.48 -2.52
N SER A 311 -6.89 8.61 -2.43
CA SER A 311 -6.03 7.65 -1.75
C SER A 311 -5.73 8.10 -0.33
N ILE A 312 -5.97 7.23 0.64
CA ILE A 312 -5.73 7.43 2.07
C ILE A 312 -4.55 6.57 2.51
N ASN A 313 -3.48 7.19 3.01
CA ASN A 313 -2.36 6.45 3.58
C ASN A 313 -2.70 5.99 5.01
N CYS A 314 -3.21 4.77 5.14
CA CYS A 314 -3.68 4.21 6.40
C CYS A 314 -2.54 4.00 7.41
N ALA A 315 -1.34 3.65 6.97
CA ALA A 315 -0.20 3.49 7.87
C ALA A 315 0.18 4.79 8.60
N LYS A 316 -0.06 5.96 7.97
CA LYS A 316 0.15 7.27 8.60
C LYS A 316 -1.05 7.71 9.43
N LEU A 317 -2.27 7.38 8.99
CA LEU A 317 -3.51 7.83 9.63
C LEU A 317 -3.85 7.04 10.89
N PHE A 318 -3.71 5.71 10.87
CA PHE A 318 -4.12 4.81 11.97
C PHE A 318 -3.21 4.86 13.22
N VAL A 319 -2.21 5.75 13.21
CA VAL A 319 -1.40 6.05 14.38
C VAL A 319 -2.16 6.96 15.37
N TYR A 320 -3.07 7.79 14.85
CA TYR A 320 -3.85 8.76 15.65
C TYR A 320 -4.98 8.10 16.43
N ASP A 321 -5.64 8.85 17.29
CA ASP A 321 -6.79 8.39 18.06
C ASP A 321 -8.02 8.16 17.14
N PHE A 322 -8.98 7.41 17.68
CA PHE A 322 -10.18 6.99 16.95
C PHE A 322 -11.00 8.18 16.43
N ARG A 323 -11.14 9.24 17.24
CA ARG A 323 -11.93 10.42 16.88
C ARG A 323 -11.32 11.19 15.71
N PHE A 324 -10.00 11.39 15.74
CA PHE A 324 -9.30 12.03 14.63
C PHE A 324 -9.40 11.22 13.33
N VAL A 325 -9.21 9.89 13.42
CA VAL A 325 -9.35 9.00 12.28
C VAL A 325 -10.76 9.04 11.71
N GLU A 326 -11.78 9.03 12.57
CA GLU A 326 -13.18 9.13 12.15
C GLU A 326 -13.47 10.43 11.39
N GLN A 327 -13.00 11.56 11.88
CA GLN A 327 -13.15 12.87 11.21
C GLN A 327 -12.46 12.88 9.84
N ALA A 328 -11.25 12.33 9.76
CA ALA A 328 -10.53 12.21 8.50
C ALA A 328 -11.28 11.33 7.49
N LEU A 329 -11.80 10.18 7.91
CA LEU A 329 -12.58 9.29 7.04
C LEU A 329 -13.86 9.96 6.53
N TRP A 330 -14.55 10.75 7.36
CA TRP A 330 -15.69 11.55 6.94
C TRP A 330 -15.32 12.62 5.91
N ALA A 331 -14.18 13.30 6.08
CA ALA A 331 -13.69 14.27 5.10
C ALA A 331 -13.42 13.61 3.73
N ALA A 332 -12.83 12.40 3.74
CA ALA A 332 -12.61 11.63 2.51
C ALA A 332 -13.93 11.14 1.89
N ALA A 333 -14.86 10.61 2.69
CA ALA A 333 -16.19 10.18 2.21
C ALA A 333 -16.95 11.33 1.58
N ARG A 334 -16.97 12.48 2.22
CA ARG A 334 -17.60 13.72 1.71
C ARG A 334 -17.03 14.09 0.35
N GLU A 335 -15.72 14.13 0.21
CA GLU A 335 -15.10 14.48 -1.08
C GLU A 335 -15.47 13.47 -2.18
N CYS A 336 -15.47 12.17 -1.86
CA CYS A 336 -15.89 11.14 -2.80
C CYS A 336 -17.39 11.26 -3.17
N ILE A 337 -18.25 11.63 -2.24
CA ILE A 337 -19.67 11.88 -2.50
C ILE A 337 -19.86 13.06 -3.45
N LEU A 338 -19.17 14.18 -3.18
CA LEU A 338 -19.30 15.40 -3.96
C LEU A 338 -18.80 15.26 -5.40
N THR A 339 -17.76 14.45 -5.61
CA THR A 339 -17.07 14.38 -6.91
C THR A 339 -17.22 13.05 -7.64
N ASP A 340 -18.10 12.16 -7.22
CA ASP A 340 -18.28 10.79 -7.76
C ASP A 340 -16.96 9.98 -7.78
N ALA A 341 -16.08 10.27 -6.83
CA ALA A 341 -14.79 9.59 -6.71
C ALA A 341 -14.91 8.30 -5.90
N CYS A 342 -14.02 7.35 -6.18
CA CYS A 342 -13.82 6.19 -5.33
C CYS A 342 -12.76 6.46 -4.25
N VAL A 343 -12.67 5.58 -3.25
CA VAL A 343 -11.68 5.66 -2.19
C VAL A 343 -10.69 4.50 -2.27
N CYS A 344 -9.41 4.78 -2.02
CA CYS A 344 -8.33 3.80 -1.95
C CYS A 344 -7.67 3.85 -0.57
N LEU A 345 -7.86 2.82 0.24
CA LEU A 345 -7.16 2.61 1.50
C LEU A 345 -5.80 1.99 1.20
N ASP A 346 -4.75 2.80 1.26
CA ASP A 346 -3.38 2.44 0.87
C ASP A 346 -2.49 2.14 2.07
N ASN A 347 -1.42 1.38 1.84
CA ASN A 347 -0.44 0.96 2.86
C ASN A 347 -1.10 0.24 4.05
N LEU A 348 -2.02 -0.66 3.76
CA LEU A 348 -2.65 -1.48 4.77
C LEU A 348 -1.73 -2.63 5.19
N GLY A 349 -1.60 -2.78 6.49
CA GLY A 349 -0.85 -3.84 7.15
C GLY A 349 -0.89 -3.64 8.65
N TYR A 350 -0.72 -4.71 9.42
CA TYR A 350 -0.73 -4.67 10.88
C TYR A 350 0.32 -5.61 11.46
N ARG A 351 0.73 -5.32 12.68
CA ARG A 351 1.48 -6.25 13.54
C ARG A 351 0.48 -7.07 14.34
N GLU A 352 0.84 -8.26 14.75
CA GLU A 352 -0.06 -9.15 15.49
C GLU A 352 -0.49 -8.55 16.84
N ASP A 353 0.37 -7.75 17.47
CA ASP A 353 0.11 -7.02 18.72
C ASP A 353 -0.84 -5.80 18.54
N GLU A 354 -1.00 -5.29 17.32
CA GLU A 354 -1.87 -4.16 16.98
C GLU A 354 -3.13 -4.59 16.20
N LYS A 355 -3.37 -5.87 16.08
CA LYS A 355 -4.42 -6.46 15.24
C LYS A 355 -5.81 -5.92 15.55
N ASP A 356 -6.20 -5.90 16.82
CA ASP A 356 -7.54 -5.46 17.23
C ASP A 356 -7.76 -3.97 16.92
N LYS A 357 -6.75 -3.14 17.11
CA LYS A 357 -6.78 -1.71 16.76
C LYS A 357 -6.95 -1.51 15.25
N PHE A 358 -6.18 -2.27 14.46
CA PHE A 358 -6.29 -2.24 13.00
C PHE A 358 -7.69 -2.62 12.53
N PHE A 359 -8.27 -3.71 13.04
CA PHE A 359 -9.63 -4.12 12.68
C PHE A 359 -10.67 -3.10 13.08
N GLY A 360 -10.55 -2.47 14.25
CA GLY A 360 -11.44 -1.38 14.66
C GLY A 360 -11.42 -0.19 13.69
N TYR A 361 -10.26 0.19 13.19
CA TYR A 361 -10.16 1.25 12.18
C TYR A 361 -10.68 0.84 10.81
N MET A 362 -10.48 -0.43 10.42
CA MET A 362 -11.01 -0.95 9.16
C MET A 362 -12.53 -1.03 9.19
N ASP A 363 -13.12 -1.50 10.29
CA ASP A 363 -14.57 -1.53 10.49
C ASP A 363 -15.15 -0.12 10.40
N LEU A 364 -14.55 0.86 11.08
CA LEU A 364 -14.93 2.25 10.98
C LEU A 364 -14.89 2.77 9.54
N ALA A 365 -13.80 2.49 8.80
CA ALA A 365 -13.62 2.96 7.43
C ALA A 365 -14.65 2.32 6.49
N PHE A 366 -14.83 1.00 6.58
CA PHE A 366 -15.82 0.30 5.77
C PHE A 366 -17.23 0.77 6.10
N GLY A 367 -17.60 0.88 7.39
CA GLY A 367 -18.88 1.39 7.80
C GLY A 367 -19.22 2.75 7.17
N LYS A 368 -18.26 3.69 7.16
CA LYS A 368 -18.48 5.03 6.58
C LYS A 368 -18.60 5.00 5.05
N PHE A 369 -17.74 4.26 4.35
CA PHE A 369 -17.73 4.28 2.89
C PHE A 369 -18.84 3.42 2.28
N THR A 370 -19.18 2.27 2.85
CA THR A 370 -20.20 1.39 2.31
C THR A 370 -21.62 1.90 2.55
N GLN A 371 -21.87 2.56 3.70
CA GLN A 371 -23.15 3.27 3.93
C GLN A 371 -23.42 4.31 2.85
N GLN A 372 -22.37 4.93 2.32
CA GLN A 372 -22.47 5.93 1.25
C GLN A 372 -22.40 5.31 -0.16
N LYS A 373 -22.47 3.99 -0.30
CA LYS A 373 -22.39 3.23 -1.56
C LYS A 373 -21.14 3.54 -2.40
N LEU A 374 -20.04 3.95 -1.76
CA LEU A 374 -18.80 4.28 -2.44
C LEU A 374 -18.04 3.01 -2.87
N THR A 375 -17.35 3.09 -4.00
CA THR A 375 -16.41 2.05 -4.40
C THR A 375 -15.13 2.15 -3.57
N VAL A 376 -14.75 1.06 -2.91
CA VAL A 376 -13.63 0.99 -1.97
C VAL A 376 -12.55 0.06 -2.50
N PHE A 377 -11.34 0.59 -2.66
CA PHE A 377 -10.15 -0.19 -2.92
C PHE A 377 -9.30 -0.31 -1.65
N THR A 378 -8.79 -1.49 -1.38
CA THR A 378 -7.76 -1.71 -0.35
C THR A 378 -6.46 -2.14 -1.01
N VAL A 379 -5.35 -1.58 -0.56
CA VAL A 379 -4.02 -1.87 -1.08
C VAL A 379 -3.10 -2.32 0.05
N SER A 380 -2.62 -3.56 -0.03
CA SER A 380 -1.76 -4.18 0.97
C SER A 380 -0.60 -4.95 0.33
N LYS A 381 0.45 -5.23 1.08
CA LYS A 381 1.55 -6.11 0.64
C LYS A 381 1.12 -7.57 0.70
N GLU A 382 0.45 -7.96 1.78
CA GLU A 382 -0.03 -9.31 2.02
C GLU A 382 -1.54 -9.39 1.91
N LYS A 383 -2.06 -10.59 1.70
CA LYS A 383 -3.50 -10.85 1.63
C LYS A 383 -4.18 -10.49 2.96
N LEU A 384 -5.13 -9.56 2.92
CA LEU A 384 -5.92 -9.19 4.10
C LEU A 384 -7.01 -10.22 4.38
N PRO A 385 -7.34 -10.48 5.66
CA PRO A 385 -8.44 -11.36 6.03
C PRO A 385 -9.81 -10.66 5.87
N MET A 386 -10.21 -10.35 4.63
CA MET A 386 -11.39 -9.54 4.32
C MET A 386 -12.67 -10.03 4.98
N LYS A 387 -12.85 -11.34 5.12
CA LYS A 387 -14.01 -11.93 5.82
C LYS A 387 -14.11 -11.57 7.32
N GLN A 388 -13.01 -11.11 7.94
CA GLN A 388 -13.00 -10.61 9.32
C GLN A 388 -13.21 -9.09 9.38
N ILE A 389 -13.11 -8.41 8.23
CA ILE A 389 -13.22 -6.95 8.12
C ILE A 389 -14.60 -6.54 7.67
N THR A 390 -15.23 -7.30 6.79
CA THR A 390 -16.55 -6.97 6.23
C THR A 390 -17.34 -8.22 5.89
N ASP A 391 -18.65 -8.14 6.12
CA ASP A 391 -19.62 -9.17 5.71
C ASP A 391 -20.17 -8.94 4.29
N LEU A 392 -19.80 -7.83 3.66
CA LEU A 392 -20.23 -7.49 2.30
C LEU A 392 -19.41 -8.27 1.26
N ASP A 393 -19.99 -8.40 0.07
CA ASP A 393 -19.30 -9.00 -1.08
C ASP A 393 -18.08 -8.19 -1.50
N PHE A 394 -16.97 -8.88 -1.70
CA PHE A 394 -15.71 -8.29 -2.11
C PHE A 394 -14.96 -9.15 -3.13
N ALA A 395 -14.18 -8.51 -4.00
CA ALA A 395 -13.22 -9.19 -4.85
C ALA A 395 -11.79 -9.01 -4.30
N GLN A 396 -11.05 -10.11 -4.20
CA GLN A 396 -9.67 -10.11 -3.72
C GLN A 396 -8.73 -10.55 -4.84
N LEU A 397 -7.87 -9.62 -5.28
CA LEU A 397 -7.05 -9.75 -6.49
C LEU A 397 -5.57 -9.67 -6.13
N GLU A 398 -4.83 -10.72 -6.49
CA GLU A 398 -3.38 -10.76 -6.34
C GLU A 398 -2.70 -10.19 -7.59
N LEU A 399 -1.71 -9.32 -7.38
CA LEU A 399 -0.80 -8.89 -8.43
C LEU A 399 0.52 -9.69 -8.30
N PRO A 400 0.65 -10.80 -9.00
CA PRO A 400 1.84 -11.64 -8.91
C PRO A 400 3.06 -10.96 -9.53
N THR A 401 4.24 -11.51 -9.27
CA THR A 401 5.45 -11.14 -10.00
C THR A 401 5.25 -11.45 -11.50
N PRO A 402 5.51 -10.49 -12.40
CA PRO A 402 5.29 -10.68 -13.83
C PRO A 402 6.06 -11.87 -14.40
N SER A 403 5.49 -12.54 -15.41
CA SER A 403 6.15 -13.57 -16.19
C SER A 403 7.41 -13.03 -16.89
N PHE A 404 8.28 -13.92 -17.38
CA PHE A 404 9.49 -13.50 -18.09
C PHE A 404 9.18 -12.56 -19.28
N SER A 405 8.20 -12.92 -20.11
CA SER A 405 7.82 -12.12 -21.28
C SER A 405 7.23 -10.75 -20.91
N GLU A 406 6.51 -10.66 -19.79
CA GLU A 406 6.00 -9.39 -19.27
C GLU A 406 7.15 -8.54 -18.74
N ARG A 407 8.09 -9.14 -17.96
CA ARG A 407 9.26 -8.39 -17.45
C ARG A 407 10.13 -7.87 -18.59
N GLU A 408 10.36 -8.65 -19.64
CA GLU A 408 11.11 -8.21 -20.81
C GLU A 408 10.46 -7.00 -21.49
N ARG A 409 9.13 -7.04 -21.71
CA ARG A 409 8.38 -5.89 -22.24
C ARG A 409 8.48 -4.65 -21.33
N VAL A 410 8.42 -4.85 -20.01
CA VAL A 410 8.55 -3.77 -19.03
C VAL A 410 9.95 -3.16 -19.07
N TRP A 411 11.01 -3.99 -19.14
CA TRP A 411 12.39 -3.52 -19.29
C TRP A 411 12.56 -2.71 -20.60
N GLN A 412 12.09 -3.25 -21.73
CA GLN A 412 12.14 -2.57 -23.04
C GLN A 412 11.41 -1.23 -23.02
N HIS A 413 10.25 -1.16 -22.35
CA HIS A 413 9.47 0.07 -22.29
C HIS A 413 10.18 1.14 -21.43
N TYR A 414 10.55 0.82 -20.20
CA TYR A 414 11.16 1.80 -19.30
C TYR A 414 12.62 2.13 -19.64
N ALA A 415 13.29 1.32 -20.45
CA ALA A 415 14.63 1.63 -20.95
C ALA A 415 14.64 2.70 -22.05
N LYS A 416 13.54 2.89 -22.80
CA LYS A 416 13.47 3.83 -23.94
C LYS A 416 13.98 5.25 -23.66
N PRO A 417 13.72 5.88 -22.51
CA PRO A 417 14.22 7.22 -22.21
C PRO A 417 15.71 7.28 -21.88
N TYR A 418 16.39 6.14 -21.75
CA TYR A 418 17.77 6.04 -21.31
C TYR A 418 18.68 5.51 -22.41
N THR A 419 19.88 6.08 -22.53
CA THR A 419 20.93 5.49 -23.35
C THR A 419 21.66 4.42 -22.54
N LEU A 420 21.59 3.19 -23.05
CA LEU A 420 22.28 2.04 -22.46
C LEU A 420 23.52 1.72 -23.29
N ASN A 421 24.61 1.30 -22.64
CA ASN A 421 25.80 0.83 -23.33
C ASN A 421 25.48 -0.47 -24.10
N ALA A 422 26.21 -0.73 -25.16
CA ALA A 422 26.01 -1.92 -26.04
C ALA A 422 26.23 -3.27 -25.30
N ASP A 423 26.87 -3.28 -24.14
CA ASP A 423 27.07 -4.45 -23.29
C ASP A 423 25.86 -4.82 -22.41
N VAL A 424 24.78 -3.99 -22.44
CA VAL A 424 23.57 -4.23 -21.64
C VAL A 424 22.57 -5.07 -22.42
N ASP A 425 22.31 -6.28 -21.94
CA ASP A 425 21.25 -7.15 -22.43
C ASP A 425 20.03 -7.10 -21.51
N LEU A 426 18.92 -6.57 -22.02
CA LEU A 426 17.65 -6.47 -21.27
C LEU A 426 17.01 -7.85 -21.05
N THR A 427 17.26 -8.82 -21.92
CA THR A 427 16.80 -10.21 -21.78
C THR A 427 17.50 -10.91 -20.63
N GLU A 428 18.82 -10.67 -20.49
CA GLU A 428 19.60 -11.13 -19.32
C GLU A 428 19.02 -10.55 -18.02
N LEU A 429 18.76 -9.24 -18.00
CA LEU A 429 18.17 -8.56 -16.83
C LEU A 429 16.80 -9.12 -16.47
N ALA A 430 15.92 -9.34 -17.46
CA ALA A 430 14.60 -9.92 -17.25
C ALA A 430 14.65 -11.36 -16.73
N THR A 431 15.70 -12.11 -17.11
CA THR A 431 15.93 -13.47 -16.62
C THR A 431 16.46 -13.48 -15.19
N LYS A 432 17.45 -12.63 -14.92
CA LYS A 432 18.19 -12.62 -13.67
C LYS A 432 17.39 -11.98 -12.52
N PHE A 433 16.72 -10.86 -12.80
CA PHE A 433 15.98 -10.09 -11.79
C PHE A 433 14.47 -10.32 -11.91
N LEU A 434 13.90 -11.00 -10.92
CA LEU A 434 12.46 -11.25 -10.82
C LEU A 434 11.74 -10.01 -10.25
N PHE A 435 11.94 -8.88 -10.90
CA PHE A 435 11.46 -7.59 -10.44
C PHE A 435 10.01 -7.32 -10.83
N THR A 436 9.32 -6.62 -9.98
CA THR A 436 8.05 -5.96 -10.28
C THR A 436 8.27 -4.76 -11.22
N PRO A 437 7.25 -4.31 -11.97
CA PRO A 437 7.39 -3.17 -12.88
C PRO A 437 7.95 -1.91 -12.24
N GLY A 438 7.53 -1.62 -10.99
CA GLY A 438 8.05 -0.48 -10.23
C GLY A 438 9.53 -0.60 -9.93
N LYS A 439 10.01 -1.79 -9.51
CA LYS A 439 11.43 -2.02 -9.25
C LYS A 439 12.28 -1.91 -10.51
N ILE A 440 11.77 -2.35 -11.67
CA ILE A 440 12.45 -2.19 -12.96
C ILE A 440 12.64 -0.70 -13.27
N ARG A 441 11.57 0.09 -13.18
CA ARG A 441 11.61 1.54 -13.39
C ARG A 441 12.60 2.22 -12.44
N ASP A 442 12.56 1.88 -11.17
CA ASP A 442 13.40 2.49 -10.14
C ASP A 442 14.87 2.08 -10.29
N ALA A 443 15.16 0.85 -10.74
CA ALA A 443 16.51 0.39 -11.08
C ALA A 443 17.12 1.20 -12.24
N LEU A 444 16.36 1.44 -13.31
CA LEU A 444 16.80 2.25 -14.45
C LEU A 444 17.05 3.70 -14.04
N ARG A 445 16.15 4.28 -13.25
CA ARG A 445 16.28 5.66 -12.74
C ARG A 445 17.52 5.81 -11.85
N GLN A 446 17.74 4.86 -10.94
CA GLN A 446 18.93 4.84 -10.08
C GLN A 446 20.20 4.58 -10.90
N GLY A 447 20.15 3.68 -11.88
CA GLY A 447 21.26 3.42 -12.81
C GLY A 447 21.69 4.67 -13.56
N ARG A 448 20.73 5.48 -14.04
CA ARG A 448 21.04 6.78 -14.66
C ARG A 448 21.69 7.74 -13.67
N SER A 449 21.18 7.85 -12.44
CA SER A 449 21.77 8.70 -11.42
C SER A 449 23.20 8.29 -11.08
N LEU A 450 23.45 6.98 -10.90
CA LEU A 450 24.80 6.46 -10.62
C LEU A 450 25.76 6.64 -11.81
N ALA A 451 25.28 6.45 -13.05
CA ALA A 451 26.08 6.70 -14.25
C ALA A 451 26.49 8.17 -14.34
N SER A 452 25.56 9.09 -14.08
CA SER A 452 25.85 10.53 -14.07
C SER A 452 26.87 10.92 -12.99
N MET A 453 26.76 10.35 -11.78
CA MET A 453 27.74 10.57 -10.70
C MET A 453 29.15 10.11 -11.09
N ASN A 454 29.25 9.02 -11.85
CA ASN A 454 30.52 8.48 -12.35
C ASN A 454 30.94 9.03 -13.72
N GLN A 455 30.28 10.10 -14.20
CA GLN A 455 30.57 10.78 -15.46
C GLN A 455 30.40 9.93 -16.72
N PHE A 456 29.58 8.87 -16.67
CA PHE A 456 29.20 8.09 -17.84
C PHE A 456 28.05 8.77 -18.59
N ILE A 457 28.13 8.83 -19.93
CA ILE A 457 27.06 9.32 -20.80
C ILE A 457 25.96 8.27 -20.90
N ASP A 458 26.36 7.03 -21.16
CA ASP A 458 25.48 5.86 -21.25
C ASP A 458 25.53 5.07 -19.96
N ILE A 459 24.49 4.31 -19.66
CA ILE A 459 24.47 3.44 -18.47
C ILE A 459 25.22 2.15 -18.79
N PRO A 460 26.44 1.92 -18.21
CA PRO A 460 27.15 0.68 -18.42
C PRO A 460 26.50 -0.49 -17.66
N ARG A 461 26.72 -1.71 -18.16
CA ARG A 461 26.19 -2.95 -17.57
C ARG A 461 26.49 -3.03 -16.06
N SER A 462 27.73 -2.74 -15.64
CA SER A 462 28.14 -2.79 -14.24
C SER A 462 27.30 -1.87 -13.32
N ILE A 463 27.04 -0.64 -13.76
CA ILE A 463 26.24 0.35 -13.01
C ILE A 463 24.78 -0.08 -12.96
N LEU A 464 24.22 -0.60 -14.07
CA LEU A 464 22.84 -1.05 -14.08
C LEU A 464 22.64 -2.27 -13.18
N PHE A 465 23.57 -3.22 -13.19
CA PHE A 465 23.57 -4.35 -12.26
C PHE A 465 23.71 -3.91 -10.80
N GLN A 466 24.56 -2.93 -10.53
CA GLN A 466 24.67 -2.35 -9.18
C GLN A 466 23.33 -1.72 -8.75
N SER A 467 22.66 -0.98 -9.61
CA SER A 467 21.37 -0.39 -9.28
C SER A 467 20.27 -1.44 -9.10
N CYS A 468 20.28 -2.53 -9.90
CA CYS A 468 19.40 -3.66 -9.67
C CYS A 468 19.63 -4.30 -8.30
N ASN A 469 20.91 -4.53 -7.93
CA ASN A 469 21.24 -5.08 -6.63
C ASN A 469 20.80 -4.17 -5.48
N ASN A 470 20.85 -2.85 -5.65
CA ASN A 470 20.33 -1.89 -4.67
C ASN A 470 18.79 -1.93 -4.52
N GLN A 471 18.05 -2.41 -5.54
CA GLN A 471 16.61 -2.63 -5.45
C GLN A 471 16.23 -3.96 -4.78
N MET A 472 17.22 -4.79 -4.45
CA MET A 472 16.99 -6.00 -3.68
C MET A 472 16.52 -5.66 -2.26
N SER A 473 15.75 -6.58 -1.69
CA SER A 473 15.04 -6.35 -0.43
C SER A 473 15.96 -5.97 0.74
N HIS A 474 15.68 -4.86 1.39
CA HIS A 474 16.29 -4.50 2.67
C HIS A 474 16.04 -5.54 3.77
N GLU A 475 14.94 -6.30 3.70
CA GLU A 475 14.59 -7.32 4.68
C GLU A 475 15.59 -8.49 4.65
N LEU A 476 16.05 -8.89 3.46
CA LEU A 476 17.10 -9.92 3.33
C LEU A 476 18.43 -9.45 3.95
N THR A 477 18.82 -8.19 3.72
CA THR A 477 20.09 -7.64 4.23
C THR A 477 20.13 -7.45 5.74
N GLN A 478 18.99 -7.43 6.41
CA GLN A 478 18.94 -7.40 7.89
C GLN A 478 19.36 -8.75 8.52
N LYS A 479 19.08 -9.88 7.87
CA LYS A 479 19.29 -11.24 8.39
C LYS A 479 20.40 -12.00 7.68
N ALA A 480 20.85 -11.53 6.52
CA ALA A 480 21.91 -12.13 5.72
C ALA A 480 22.92 -11.08 5.26
N THR A 481 24.18 -11.46 5.18
CA THR A 481 25.28 -10.58 4.75
C THR A 481 25.68 -10.93 3.33
N ARG A 482 25.70 -9.95 2.42
CA ARG A 482 26.21 -10.13 1.07
C ARG A 482 27.70 -10.41 1.11
N ILE A 483 28.14 -11.45 0.40
CA ILE A 483 29.54 -11.79 0.19
C ILE A 483 29.87 -11.62 -1.31
N PRO A 484 30.93 -10.89 -1.67
CA PRO A 484 31.36 -10.80 -3.06
C PRO A 484 31.84 -12.18 -3.54
N ALA A 485 31.34 -12.62 -4.70
CA ALA A 485 31.73 -13.90 -5.31
C ALA A 485 32.93 -13.71 -6.25
N ASN A 486 34.11 -13.53 -5.67
CA ASN A 486 35.33 -13.16 -6.41
C ASN A 486 36.15 -14.37 -6.86
N PHE A 487 35.85 -15.59 -6.38
CA PHE A 487 36.59 -16.79 -6.68
C PHE A 487 35.96 -17.60 -7.79
N GLY A 488 36.79 -18.05 -8.75
CA GLY A 488 36.43 -18.96 -9.82
C GLY A 488 36.94 -20.39 -9.60
N TRP A 489 36.70 -21.25 -10.59
CA TRP A 489 37.17 -22.64 -10.55
C TRP A 489 38.69 -22.80 -10.49
N ASP A 490 39.46 -21.81 -10.89
CA ASP A 490 40.94 -21.87 -10.89
C ASP A 490 41.53 -21.48 -9.54
N ASP A 491 40.75 -20.86 -8.66
CA ASP A 491 41.16 -20.44 -7.33
C ASP A 491 40.96 -21.55 -6.29
N ILE A 492 40.11 -22.54 -6.58
CA ILE A 492 39.79 -23.60 -5.63
C ILE A 492 40.46 -24.91 -5.99
N VAL A 493 41.22 -25.47 -5.06
CA VAL A 493 41.82 -26.79 -5.19
C VAL A 493 40.90 -27.84 -4.57
N MET A 494 40.52 -28.83 -5.37
CA MET A 494 39.65 -29.94 -4.95
C MET A 494 39.90 -31.17 -5.81
N ASN A 495 39.45 -32.31 -5.30
CA ASN A 495 39.49 -33.57 -6.03
C ASN A 495 38.69 -33.49 -7.34
N PRO A 496 39.14 -34.11 -8.44
CA PRO A 496 38.41 -34.13 -9.72
C PRO A 496 36.96 -34.57 -9.62
N ASP A 497 36.66 -35.56 -8.79
CA ASP A 497 35.27 -36.06 -8.61
C ASP A 497 34.38 -35.02 -7.92
N GLN A 498 34.90 -34.29 -6.93
CA GLN A 498 34.20 -33.17 -6.28
C GLN A 498 33.95 -32.05 -7.27
N ARG A 499 34.95 -31.68 -8.07
CA ARG A 499 34.84 -30.65 -9.11
C ARG A 499 33.79 -31.03 -10.15
N LEU A 500 33.74 -32.29 -10.59
CA LEU A 500 32.75 -32.79 -11.51
C LEU A 500 31.32 -32.74 -10.92
N ALA A 501 31.17 -33.20 -9.67
CA ALA A 501 29.87 -33.15 -8.97
C ALA A 501 29.32 -31.72 -8.86
N LEU A 502 30.18 -30.75 -8.51
CA LEU A 502 29.78 -29.35 -8.40
C LEU A 502 29.49 -28.70 -9.77
N LYS A 503 30.25 -29.04 -10.82
CA LYS A 503 29.94 -28.60 -12.19
C LYS A 503 28.60 -29.15 -12.65
N ASN A 504 28.32 -30.43 -12.43
CA ASN A 504 27.02 -31.03 -12.73
C ASN A 504 25.90 -30.35 -11.94
N ALA A 505 26.16 -29.92 -10.72
CA ALA A 505 25.21 -29.15 -9.94
C ALA A 505 24.89 -27.79 -10.58
N CYS A 506 25.90 -27.05 -11.04
CA CYS A 506 25.73 -25.79 -11.75
C CYS A 506 25.00 -25.98 -13.07
N ASP A 507 25.34 -27.03 -13.84
CA ASP A 507 24.68 -27.35 -15.12
C ASP A 507 23.18 -27.59 -14.99
N GLN A 508 22.71 -28.18 -13.88
CA GLN A 508 21.28 -28.36 -13.63
C GLN A 508 20.51 -27.04 -13.61
N LEU A 509 21.12 -25.97 -13.15
CA LEU A 509 20.49 -24.64 -13.15
C LEU A 509 20.61 -23.94 -14.51
N ILE A 510 21.77 -24.03 -15.15
CA ILE A 510 22.01 -23.44 -16.47
C ILE A 510 21.03 -24.01 -17.49
N TYR A 511 20.85 -25.35 -17.51
CA TYR A 511 19.95 -26.02 -18.46
C TYR A 511 18.53 -26.22 -17.93
N ARG A 512 18.17 -25.61 -16.79
CA ARG A 512 16.86 -25.75 -16.15
C ARG A 512 15.70 -25.45 -17.09
N LYS A 513 15.76 -24.33 -17.83
CA LYS A 513 14.72 -23.92 -18.76
C LYS A 513 14.49 -24.97 -19.85
N LYS A 514 15.56 -25.46 -20.45
CA LYS A 514 15.50 -26.50 -21.50
C LYS A 514 14.84 -27.78 -21.00
N VAL A 515 15.21 -28.25 -19.80
CA VAL A 515 14.68 -29.51 -19.25
C VAL A 515 13.23 -29.35 -18.76
N TYR A 516 12.94 -28.34 -17.96
CA TYR A 516 11.63 -28.23 -17.31
C TYR A 516 10.56 -27.65 -18.26
N GLU A 517 10.90 -26.66 -19.10
CA GLU A 517 9.96 -25.99 -19.99
C GLU A 517 9.92 -26.61 -21.38
N GLU A 518 11.07 -26.68 -22.09
CA GLU A 518 11.10 -27.16 -23.47
C GLU A 518 10.86 -28.68 -23.57
N TRP A 519 11.46 -29.47 -22.67
CA TRP A 519 11.21 -30.90 -22.56
C TRP A 519 10.00 -31.28 -21.72
N ASN A 520 9.31 -30.27 -21.15
CA ASN A 520 8.04 -30.41 -20.44
C ASN A 520 8.09 -31.30 -19.18
N TYR A 521 9.26 -31.38 -18.53
CA TYR A 521 9.42 -32.10 -17.26
C TYR A 521 8.62 -31.48 -16.12
N ILE A 522 8.27 -30.17 -16.20
CA ILE A 522 7.47 -29.44 -15.21
C ILE A 522 6.12 -30.12 -14.93
N LYS A 523 5.49 -30.72 -15.92
CA LYS A 523 4.21 -31.44 -15.75
C LYS A 523 4.33 -32.68 -14.86
N LYS A 524 5.48 -33.34 -14.89
CA LYS A 524 5.73 -34.59 -14.17
C LYS A 524 6.42 -34.34 -12.82
N TYR A 525 7.26 -33.30 -12.73
CA TYR A 525 8.04 -32.95 -11.55
C TYR A 525 7.83 -31.46 -11.20
N PRO A 526 6.70 -31.10 -10.56
CA PRO A 526 6.36 -29.69 -10.29
C PRO A 526 7.14 -29.08 -9.13
N TYR A 527 7.79 -29.91 -8.28
CA TYR A 527 8.48 -29.48 -7.06
C TYR A 527 9.99 -29.76 -7.12
N GLY A 528 10.75 -29.12 -6.20
CA GLY A 528 12.17 -29.41 -6.01
C GLY A 528 13.04 -29.00 -7.19
N ARG A 529 12.77 -27.87 -7.83
CA ARG A 529 13.49 -27.41 -9.02
C ARG A 529 14.77 -26.64 -8.71
N GLY A 530 14.94 -26.19 -7.46
CA GLY A 530 16.14 -25.50 -6.99
C GLY A 530 17.35 -26.40 -6.86
N LEU A 531 18.49 -25.83 -6.58
CA LEU A 531 19.74 -26.52 -6.29
C LEU A 531 20.04 -26.46 -4.79
N SER A 532 20.12 -27.62 -4.15
CA SER A 532 20.56 -27.76 -2.75
C SER A 532 21.87 -28.51 -2.67
N VAL A 533 22.91 -27.89 -2.11
CA VAL A 533 24.25 -28.45 -1.97
C VAL A 533 24.63 -28.47 -0.50
N LEU A 534 25.04 -29.64 0.01
CA LEU A 534 25.59 -29.77 1.34
C LEU A 534 27.12 -29.97 1.25
N LEU A 535 27.86 -29.06 1.85
CA LEU A 535 29.32 -29.09 1.96
C LEU A 535 29.71 -29.49 3.39
N PHE A 536 30.45 -30.57 3.57
CA PHE A 536 30.91 -30.94 4.89
C PHE A 536 32.40 -31.31 4.91
N GLY A 537 33.06 -31.14 6.04
CA GLY A 537 34.49 -31.42 6.20
C GLY A 537 35.15 -30.52 7.24
N ALA A 538 36.43 -30.75 7.50
CA ALA A 538 37.18 -30.02 8.52
C ALA A 538 37.15 -28.47 8.29
N PRO A 539 37.24 -27.65 9.35
CA PRO A 539 37.34 -26.20 9.17
C PRO A 539 38.58 -25.83 8.35
N GLY A 540 38.47 -24.79 7.52
CA GLY A 540 39.57 -24.30 6.68
C GLY A 540 39.83 -25.10 5.39
N THR A 541 39.00 -26.08 5.03
CA THR A 541 39.13 -26.90 3.79
C THR A 541 38.57 -26.25 2.51
N GLY A 542 37.96 -25.07 2.60
CA GLY A 542 37.49 -24.31 1.43
C GLY A 542 35.98 -24.30 1.18
N LYS A 543 35.15 -24.76 2.12
CA LYS A 543 33.66 -24.80 1.97
C LYS A 543 33.06 -23.46 1.61
N SER A 544 33.41 -22.39 2.33
CA SER A 544 32.90 -21.03 2.07
C SER A 544 33.41 -20.45 0.74
N MET A 545 34.62 -20.85 0.31
CA MET A 545 35.18 -20.51 -1.00
C MET A 545 34.40 -21.21 -2.11
N CYS A 546 34.04 -22.49 -1.90
CA CYS A 546 33.20 -23.24 -2.83
C CYS A 546 31.84 -22.59 -3.06
N ALA A 547 31.18 -22.07 -1.99
CA ALA A 547 29.94 -21.31 -2.14
C ALA A 547 30.12 -20.06 -3.02
N GLN A 548 31.27 -19.37 -2.91
CA GLN A 548 31.59 -18.23 -3.78
C GLN A 548 31.84 -18.66 -5.22
N VAL A 549 32.54 -19.79 -5.45
CA VAL A 549 32.75 -20.35 -6.81
C VAL A 549 31.42 -20.71 -7.48
N ILE A 550 30.49 -21.35 -6.74
CA ILE A 550 29.15 -21.66 -7.24
C ILE A 550 28.41 -20.37 -7.63
N ALA A 551 28.43 -19.37 -6.76
CA ALA A 551 27.76 -18.09 -7.03
C ALA A 551 28.36 -17.35 -8.23
N HIS A 552 29.69 -17.36 -8.34
CA HIS A 552 30.43 -16.77 -9.47
C HIS A 552 30.07 -17.46 -10.80
N GLU A 553 30.10 -18.80 -10.85
CA GLU A 553 29.76 -19.59 -12.03
C GLU A 553 28.33 -19.33 -12.50
N MET A 554 27.40 -19.20 -11.55
CA MET A 554 25.99 -18.92 -11.84
C MET A 554 25.72 -17.43 -12.11
N ASN A 555 26.74 -16.57 -11.95
CA ASN A 555 26.59 -15.12 -12.01
C ASN A 555 25.45 -14.61 -11.10
N LEU A 556 25.35 -15.16 -9.87
CA LEU A 556 24.36 -14.83 -8.85
C LEU A 556 25.03 -14.17 -7.64
N GLU A 557 24.26 -13.33 -6.93
CA GLU A 557 24.71 -12.76 -5.67
C GLU A 557 24.70 -13.82 -4.57
N LEU A 558 25.72 -13.78 -3.69
CA LEU A 558 25.86 -14.69 -2.56
C LEU A 558 25.49 -13.98 -1.26
N TYR A 559 24.54 -14.53 -0.54
CA TYR A 559 24.11 -14.05 0.77
C TYR A 559 24.40 -15.11 1.84
N ARG A 560 25.30 -14.80 2.78
CA ARG A 560 25.54 -15.61 3.96
C ARG A 560 24.49 -15.31 5.01
N VAL A 561 23.71 -16.31 5.37
CA VAL A 561 22.73 -16.25 6.44
C VAL A 561 23.46 -16.38 7.79
N ASP A 562 23.31 -15.36 8.62
CA ASP A 562 23.88 -15.34 9.97
C ASP A 562 22.90 -16.01 10.93
N LEU A 563 23.13 -17.29 11.21
CA LEU A 563 22.28 -18.08 12.07
C LEU A 563 22.17 -17.53 13.49
N SER A 564 23.18 -16.80 13.97
CA SER A 564 23.16 -16.16 15.29
C SER A 564 22.12 -15.02 15.37
N LYS A 565 21.84 -14.36 14.23
CA LYS A 565 20.80 -13.33 14.13
C LYS A 565 19.41 -13.89 13.81
N VAL A 566 19.35 -15.16 13.40
CA VAL A 566 18.12 -15.85 13.03
C VAL A 566 17.55 -16.60 14.22
N VAL A 567 18.40 -17.20 15.06
CA VAL A 567 18.00 -17.94 16.26
C VAL A 567 17.66 -16.97 17.38
N ASP A 568 16.37 -16.80 17.65
CA ASP A 568 15.88 -15.97 18.75
C ASP A 568 15.49 -16.84 19.96
N LYS A 569 15.44 -16.21 21.15
CA LYS A 569 15.00 -16.84 22.41
C LYS A 569 13.48 -17.05 22.45
N TYR A 570 12.72 -16.32 21.63
CA TYR A 570 11.27 -16.40 21.58
C TYR A 570 10.81 -17.50 20.62
N VAL A 571 9.83 -18.30 21.07
CA VAL A 571 9.22 -19.37 20.27
C VAL A 571 8.51 -18.76 19.06
N GLY A 572 8.82 -19.28 17.86
CA GLY A 572 8.19 -18.86 16.60
C GLY A 572 8.94 -17.74 15.84
N GLU A 573 9.79 -16.94 16.46
CA GLU A 573 10.51 -15.86 15.76
C GLU A 573 11.60 -16.40 14.82
N THR A 574 12.25 -17.50 15.19
CA THR A 574 13.23 -18.18 14.32
C THR A 574 12.56 -18.72 13.06
N GLU A 575 11.40 -19.35 13.19
CA GLU A 575 10.62 -19.90 12.08
C GLU A 575 10.18 -18.78 11.12
N LYS A 576 9.68 -17.68 11.65
CA LYS A 576 9.31 -16.49 10.85
C LYS A 576 10.51 -15.91 10.10
N ALA A 577 11.67 -15.82 10.76
CA ALA A 577 12.90 -15.31 10.15
C ALA A 577 13.42 -16.21 9.01
N ILE A 578 13.38 -17.54 9.18
CA ILE A 578 13.75 -18.50 8.12
C ILE A 578 12.81 -18.36 6.92
N SER A 579 11.49 -18.41 7.12
CA SER A 579 10.53 -18.28 6.03
C SER A 579 10.64 -16.92 5.32
N MET A 580 10.92 -15.84 6.05
CA MET A 580 11.16 -14.53 5.48
C MET A 580 12.41 -14.50 4.58
N ILE A 581 13.52 -15.09 5.04
CA ILE A 581 14.78 -15.15 4.26
C ILE A 581 14.52 -15.88 2.92
N PHE A 582 13.88 -17.04 2.95
CA PHE A 582 13.59 -17.78 1.73
C PHE A 582 12.59 -17.07 0.81
N ARG A 583 11.56 -16.43 1.37
CA ARG A 583 10.60 -15.62 0.63
C ARG A 583 11.28 -14.47 -0.12
N GLU A 584 12.16 -13.73 0.56
CA GLU A 584 12.88 -12.62 -0.06
C GLU A 584 13.96 -13.11 -1.05
N ALA A 585 14.64 -14.20 -0.73
CA ALA A 585 15.59 -14.81 -1.65
C ALA A 585 14.95 -15.31 -2.95
N LYS A 586 13.72 -15.85 -2.90
CA LYS A 586 12.94 -16.22 -4.10
C LYS A 586 12.74 -15.03 -5.04
N LYS A 587 12.48 -13.84 -4.50
CA LYS A 587 12.30 -12.61 -5.28
C LYS A 587 13.58 -12.09 -5.93
N CYS A 588 14.72 -12.36 -5.30
CA CYS A 588 16.03 -11.82 -5.69
C CYS A 588 16.85 -12.79 -6.55
N ASN A 589 16.45 -14.06 -6.66
CA ASN A 589 17.19 -15.13 -7.35
C ASN A 589 18.69 -15.17 -6.94
N VAL A 590 18.94 -15.34 -5.65
CA VAL A 590 20.27 -15.31 -5.02
C VAL A 590 20.72 -16.69 -4.58
N VAL A 591 22.02 -16.84 -4.30
CA VAL A 591 22.57 -18.00 -3.59
C VAL A 591 22.48 -17.73 -2.08
N LEU A 592 21.73 -18.57 -1.36
CA LEU A 592 21.71 -18.57 0.09
C LEU A 592 22.82 -19.50 0.62
N PHE A 593 23.72 -18.96 1.43
CA PHE A 593 24.78 -19.70 2.06
C PHE A 593 24.58 -19.77 3.57
N PHE A 594 24.31 -20.97 4.07
CA PHE A 594 24.17 -21.26 5.48
C PHE A 594 25.48 -21.84 6.01
N ASP A 595 26.27 -21.01 6.69
CA ASP A 595 27.52 -21.43 7.31
C ASP A 595 27.28 -21.95 8.73
N GLU A 596 28.10 -22.94 9.18
CA GLU A 596 27.98 -23.54 10.51
C GLU A 596 26.59 -24.06 10.83
N CYS A 597 25.94 -24.68 9.84
CA CYS A 597 24.54 -25.11 9.98
C CYS A 597 24.32 -26.26 10.97
N ASP A 598 25.39 -26.84 11.51
CA ASP A 598 25.36 -27.85 12.59
C ASP A 598 24.65 -27.36 13.86
N THR A 599 24.65 -26.04 14.11
CA THR A 599 23.94 -25.44 15.24
C THR A 599 22.41 -25.61 15.15
N LEU A 600 21.86 -25.73 13.94
CA LEU A 600 20.45 -25.98 13.67
C LEU A 600 20.10 -27.46 13.49
N PHE A 601 21.11 -28.34 13.25
CA PHE A 601 20.95 -29.72 12.81
C PHE A 601 21.33 -30.75 13.84
N ALA A 602 21.49 -30.35 15.11
CA ALA A 602 21.89 -31.27 16.18
C ALA A 602 20.98 -32.50 16.23
N LYS A 603 21.58 -33.70 16.30
CA LYS A 603 20.88 -34.98 16.44
C LYS A 603 19.88 -34.93 17.58
N ARG A 604 18.77 -35.61 17.39
CA ARG A 604 17.77 -35.90 18.41
C ARG A 604 18.48 -36.59 19.57
N SER A 605 18.65 -35.93 20.72
CA SER A 605 19.01 -36.58 21.95
C SER A 605 17.73 -37.12 22.61
N ASP A 606 17.75 -38.33 23.12
CA ASP A 606 16.60 -39.01 23.70
C ASP A 606 16.13 -38.48 25.08
N ASP A 607 16.75 -37.39 25.58
CA ASP A 607 16.39 -36.77 26.85
C ASP A 607 15.26 -35.75 26.68
N GLY A 608 14.07 -36.11 27.14
CA GLY A 608 12.78 -35.43 26.92
C GLY A 608 12.57 -34.07 27.55
N GLY A 609 13.20 -33.02 27.07
CA GLY A 609 13.01 -31.62 27.50
C GLY A 609 12.25 -30.76 26.47
N SER A 610 11.48 -29.79 26.95
CA SER A 610 10.65 -28.87 26.12
C SER A 610 11.42 -28.09 25.06
N ASN A 611 12.73 -27.92 25.18
CA ASN A 611 13.60 -27.27 24.20
C ASN A 611 13.84 -28.11 22.93
N GLN A 612 13.56 -29.40 22.94
CA GLN A 612 13.81 -30.30 21.82
C GLN A 612 12.71 -30.28 20.76
N SER A 613 11.46 -30.10 21.16
CA SER A 613 10.36 -29.95 20.19
C SER A 613 10.52 -28.69 19.34
N SER A 614 11.02 -27.62 19.93
CA SER A 614 11.31 -26.36 19.23
C SER A 614 12.44 -26.51 18.20
N ASN A 615 13.54 -27.20 18.53
CA ASN A 615 14.64 -27.40 17.58
C ASN A 615 14.26 -28.33 16.41
N ASN A 616 13.46 -29.36 16.67
CA ASN A 616 12.96 -30.26 15.61
C ASN A 616 12.07 -29.51 14.61
N ASN A 617 11.22 -28.59 15.09
CA ASN A 617 10.36 -27.77 14.23
C ASN A 617 11.18 -26.82 13.35
N LYS A 618 12.20 -26.16 13.89
CA LYS A 618 13.12 -25.27 13.15
C LYS A 618 13.84 -26.01 12.03
N THR A 619 14.36 -27.20 12.34
CA THR A 619 15.05 -28.08 11.40
C THR A 619 14.11 -28.55 10.27
N ALA A 620 12.89 -28.98 10.62
CA ALA A 620 11.90 -29.43 9.64
C ALA A 620 11.46 -28.29 8.70
N LEU A 621 11.26 -27.09 9.24
CA LEU A 621 10.90 -25.91 8.45
C LEU A 621 12.04 -25.52 7.49
N LEU A 622 13.29 -25.47 7.97
CA LEU A 622 14.43 -25.15 7.10
C LEU A 622 14.54 -26.13 5.93
N LEU A 623 14.37 -27.43 6.21
CA LEU A 623 14.35 -28.43 5.16
C LEU A 623 13.23 -28.23 4.14
N GLN A 624 12.03 -27.92 4.63
CA GLN A 624 10.88 -27.63 3.79
C GLN A 624 11.15 -26.39 2.90
N GLU A 625 11.70 -25.32 3.47
CA GLU A 625 12.03 -24.10 2.73
C GLU A 625 13.15 -24.35 1.70
N VAL A 626 14.18 -25.12 2.04
CA VAL A 626 15.25 -25.52 1.10
C VAL A 626 14.69 -26.34 -0.07
N GLU A 627 13.79 -27.28 0.19
CA GLU A 627 13.11 -28.06 -0.88
C GLU A 627 12.20 -27.20 -1.76
N GLY A 628 11.50 -26.24 -1.13
CA GLY A 628 10.60 -25.30 -1.81
C GLY A 628 11.29 -24.11 -2.47
N TYR A 629 12.61 -23.95 -2.29
CA TYR A 629 13.36 -22.85 -2.87
C TYR A 629 13.84 -23.19 -4.26
N ASP A 630 13.33 -22.50 -5.26
CA ASP A 630 13.69 -22.72 -6.68
C ASP A 630 15.07 -22.11 -7.05
N GLY A 631 15.75 -21.42 -6.16
CA GLY A 631 17.11 -20.88 -6.32
C GLY A 631 18.19 -21.85 -5.86
N VAL A 632 19.31 -21.31 -5.36
CA VAL A 632 20.47 -22.06 -4.90
C VAL A 632 20.62 -21.95 -3.39
N SER A 633 20.62 -23.07 -2.68
CA SER A 633 20.93 -23.17 -1.27
C SER A 633 22.22 -23.97 -1.06
N VAL A 634 23.20 -23.35 -0.44
CA VAL A 634 24.48 -24.00 -0.07
C VAL A 634 24.54 -24.06 1.46
N LEU A 635 24.64 -25.25 2.01
CA LEU A 635 24.74 -25.49 3.44
C LEU A 635 26.16 -26.00 3.75
N ALA A 636 26.81 -25.43 4.77
CA ALA A 636 28.14 -25.87 5.17
C ALA A 636 28.16 -26.28 6.66
N THR A 637 28.86 -27.38 6.95
CA THR A 637 29.05 -27.86 8.33
C THR A 637 30.43 -28.43 8.53
N ASN A 638 30.91 -28.37 9.77
CA ASN A 638 32.17 -28.98 10.20
C ASN A 638 31.96 -30.41 10.71
N TYR A 639 30.73 -30.81 11.07
CA TYR A 639 30.45 -32.05 11.81
C TYR A 639 29.41 -32.93 11.12
N LYS A 640 29.85 -33.85 10.25
CA LYS A 640 28.98 -34.84 9.58
C LYS A 640 28.09 -35.63 10.54
N HIS A 641 28.63 -36.00 11.70
CA HIS A 641 27.97 -36.87 12.67
C HIS A 641 26.81 -36.20 13.41
N ASN A 642 26.74 -34.88 13.39
CA ASN A 642 25.67 -34.13 14.04
C ASN A 642 24.45 -33.94 13.16
N ILE A 643 24.52 -34.26 11.85
CA ILE A 643 23.43 -34.07 10.91
C ILE A 643 22.49 -35.27 10.95
N ASP A 644 21.18 -35.01 11.04
CA ASP A 644 20.13 -36.02 10.90
C ASP A 644 20.18 -36.67 9.49
N PRO A 645 20.14 -38.00 9.36
CA PRO A 645 20.09 -38.69 8.08
C PRO A 645 18.99 -38.24 7.11
N ALA A 646 17.92 -37.64 7.61
CA ALA A 646 16.85 -37.05 6.80
C ALA A 646 17.34 -35.91 5.89
N PHE A 647 18.40 -35.19 6.30
CA PHE A 647 19.02 -34.14 5.48
C PHE A 647 19.68 -34.67 4.23
N PHE A 648 20.44 -35.77 4.37
CA PHE A 648 21.16 -36.34 3.24
C PHE A 648 20.21 -36.77 2.11
N ARG A 649 18.97 -37.17 2.43
CA ARG A 649 17.96 -37.57 1.45
C ARG A 649 17.34 -36.38 0.70
N ARG A 650 17.42 -35.19 1.28
CA ARG A 650 16.79 -33.96 0.75
C ARG A 650 17.76 -33.05 0.01
N MET A 651 19.08 -33.27 0.18
CA MET A 651 20.10 -32.55 -0.57
C MET A 651 20.32 -33.19 -1.92
N LYS A 652 20.32 -32.40 -2.99
CA LYS A 652 20.57 -32.90 -4.36
C LYS A 652 22.02 -33.27 -4.57
N PHE A 653 22.93 -32.49 -3.98
CA PHE A 653 24.36 -32.73 -4.05
C PHE A 653 24.98 -32.68 -2.66
N ILE A 654 25.89 -33.62 -2.42
CA ILE A 654 26.61 -33.72 -1.16
C ILE A 654 28.11 -33.84 -1.49
N VAL A 655 28.92 -32.90 -0.99
CA VAL A 655 30.35 -32.85 -1.27
C VAL A 655 31.14 -32.83 0.03
N GLU A 656 32.00 -33.84 0.16
CA GLU A 656 32.88 -33.98 1.31
C GLU A 656 34.22 -33.31 1.03
N PHE A 657 34.62 -32.33 1.82
CA PHE A 657 35.93 -31.72 1.82
C PHE A 657 36.84 -32.53 2.74
N GLN A 658 37.55 -33.46 2.16
CA GLN A 658 38.52 -34.31 2.88
C GLN A 658 39.74 -33.50 3.29
N PHE A 659 40.48 -34.03 4.26
CA PHE A 659 41.77 -33.46 4.62
C PHE A 659 42.74 -33.65 3.44
N PRO A 660 43.47 -32.60 3.00
CA PRO A 660 44.24 -32.66 1.77
C PRO A 660 45.44 -33.62 1.94
N ASP A 661 45.66 -34.49 0.94
CA ASP A 661 46.84 -35.30 0.79
C ASP A 661 48.06 -34.44 0.38
N PRO A 662 49.30 -34.97 0.40
CA PRO A 662 50.51 -34.20 0.08
C PRO A 662 50.44 -33.52 -1.29
N ASP A 663 49.91 -34.20 -2.30
CA ASP A 663 49.81 -33.64 -3.66
C ASP A 663 48.79 -32.49 -3.73
N THR A 664 47.65 -32.65 -3.07
CA THR A 664 46.65 -31.58 -2.93
C THR A 664 47.23 -30.41 -2.11
N ARG A 665 48.01 -30.65 -1.04
CA ARG A 665 48.66 -29.58 -0.28
C ARG A 665 49.70 -28.83 -1.13
N GLU A 666 50.49 -29.53 -1.96
CA GLU A 666 51.41 -28.87 -2.88
C GLU A 666 50.66 -27.96 -3.86
N MET A 667 49.54 -28.43 -4.42
CA MET A 667 48.68 -27.60 -5.27
C MET A 667 48.12 -26.40 -4.51
N LEU A 668 47.69 -26.55 -3.24
CA LEU A 668 47.21 -25.46 -2.38
C LEU A 668 48.32 -24.41 -2.13
N TRP A 669 49.56 -24.83 -1.82
CA TRP A 669 50.67 -23.91 -1.67
C TRP A 669 50.89 -23.11 -2.95
N ARG A 670 51.00 -23.78 -4.12
CA ARG A 670 51.27 -23.14 -5.41
C ARG A 670 50.13 -22.22 -5.88
N THR A 671 48.87 -22.60 -5.65
CA THR A 671 47.70 -21.81 -6.08
C THR A 671 47.46 -20.59 -5.15
N THR A 672 47.76 -20.73 -3.85
CA THR A 672 47.51 -19.65 -2.88
C THR A 672 48.61 -18.58 -2.91
N ILE A 673 49.85 -18.89 -3.30
CA ILE A 673 50.91 -17.90 -3.48
C ILE A 673 50.60 -17.06 -4.73
N PRO A 674 50.47 -15.72 -4.63
CA PRO A 674 50.27 -14.87 -5.79
C PRO A 674 51.46 -14.98 -6.79
N LYS A 675 51.16 -15.02 -8.07
CA LYS A 675 52.17 -15.12 -9.13
C LYS A 675 53.17 -13.97 -9.14
N THR A 676 52.85 -12.87 -8.53
CA THR A 676 53.68 -11.67 -8.40
C THR A 676 54.61 -11.71 -7.15
N THR A 677 54.45 -12.72 -6.28
CA THR A 677 55.28 -12.84 -5.08
C THR A 677 56.71 -13.23 -5.48
N PRO A 678 57.74 -12.44 -5.12
CA PRO A 678 59.12 -12.81 -5.38
C PRO A 678 59.54 -13.95 -4.42
N LEU A 679 59.70 -15.14 -4.97
CA LEU A 679 60.12 -16.34 -4.25
C LEU A 679 61.58 -16.59 -4.50
N ALA A 680 62.35 -16.79 -3.43
CA ALA A 680 63.73 -17.21 -3.50
C ALA A 680 63.87 -18.66 -3.99
N GLU A 681 64.99 -19.01 -4.59
CA GLU A 681 65.25 -20.37 -5.12
C GLU A 681 65.32 -21.45 -4.04
N ASP A 682 65.51 -21.04 -2.78
CA ASP A 682 65.63 -21.96 -1.60
C ASP A 682 64.25 -22.49 -1.14
N VAL A 683 63.14 -22.01 -1.69
CA VAL A 683 61.78 -22.39 -1.24
C VAL A 683 61.37 -23.76 -1.82
N ASP A 684 61.37 -24.77 -0.97
CA ASP A 684 60.92 -26.12 -1.31
C ASP A 684 59.43 -26.33 -0.91
N ILE A 685 58.52 -26.04 -1.86
CA ILE A 685 57.08 -26.20 -1.68
C ILE A 685 56.70 -27.68 -1.48
N ARG A 686 57.43 -28.61 -2.12
CA ARG A 686 57.17 -30.05 -1.99
C ARG A 686 57.44 -30.52 -0.56
N PHE A 687 58.55 -30.10 0.02
CA PHE A 687 58.86 -30.36 1.43
C PHE A 687 57.78 -29.79 2.37
N LEU A 688 57.35 -28.54 2.14
CA LEU A 688 56.26 -27.94 2.93
C LEU A 688 54.97 -28.75 2.87
N ALA A 689 54.64 -29.26 1.70
CA ALA A 689 53.40 -30.03 1.46
C ALA A 689 53.47 -31.44 2.07
N GLU A 690 54.58 -32.12 1.98
CA GLU A 690 54.77 -33.47 2.53
C GLU A 690 54.86 -33.46 4.05
N ARG A 691 55.58 -32.51 4.60
CA ARG A 691 55.97 -32.51 6.03
C ARG A 691 54.87 -31.93 6.93
N PHE A 692 54.18 -30.88 6.46
CA PHE A 692 53.22 -30.17 7.31
C PHE A 692 51.80 -30.49 6.87
N GLU A 693 51.07 -31.23 7.74
CA GLU A 693 49.69 -31.59 7.55
C GLU A 693 48.78 -30.39 7.85
N PHE A 694 48.63 -29.50 6.88
CA PHE A 694 47.79 -28.29 6.96
C PHE A 694 46.63 -28.33 6.00
N VAL A 695 45.50 -27.75 6.41
CA VAL A 695 44.37 -27.43 5.52
C VAL A 695 44.62 -26.09 4.85
N GLY A 696 43.83 -25.78 3.80
CA GLY A 696 44.00 -24.55 3.01
C GLY A 696 43.96 -23.26 3.83
N GLY A 697 43.21 -23.21 4.91
CA GLY A 697 43.18 -22.07 5.84
C GLY A 697 44.50 -21.85 6.57
N ASN A 698 45.15 -22.93 7.04
CA ASN A 698 46.46 -22.84 7.66
C ASN A 698 47.54 -22.44 6.65
N ILE A 699 47.53 -23.05 5.45
CA ILE A 699 48.45 -22.74 4.35
C ILE A 699 48.35 -21.25 3.99
N LYS A 700 47.16 -20.72 3.81
CA LYS A 700 46.93 -19.28 3.56
C LYS A 700 47.54 -18.39 4.64
N ASN A 701 47.35 -18.75 5.92
CA ASN A 701 47.91 -18.00 7.04
C ASN A 701 49.43 -18.03 7.02
N CYS A 702 50.03 -19.21 6.75
CA CYS A 702 51.47 -19.35 6.64
C CYS A 702 52.05 -18.52 5.49
N ILE A 703 51.40 -18.52 4.31
CA ILE A 703 51.85 -17.72 3.16
C ILE A 703 51.84 -16.22 3.49
N LEU A 704 50.73 -15.75 4.07
CA LEU A 704 50.58 -14.34 4.39
C LEU A 704 51.59 -13.91 5.47
N ASN A 705 51.77 -14.71 6.52
CA ASN A 705 52.74 -14.43 7.57
C ASN A 705 54.19 -14.48 7.04
N ALA A 706 54.52 -15.44 6.18
CA ALA A 706 55.83 -15.52 5.54
C ALA A 706 56.12 -14.27 4.68
N ALA A 707 55.13 -13.79 3.94
CA ALA A 707 55.27 -12.56 3.15
C ALA A 707 55.54 -11.34 4.03
N PHE A 708 54.83 -11.20 5.17
CA PHE A 708 55.09 -10.10 6.14
C PHE A 708 56.45 -10.24 6.82
N LEU A 709 56.88 -11.46 7.16
CA LEU A 709 58.19 -11.69 7.72
C LEU A 709 59.29 -11.32 6.73
N ALA A 710 59.14 -11.69 5.45
CA ALA A 710 60.08 -11.34 4.40
C ALA A 710 60.15 -9.82 4.16
N ALA A 711 59.00 -9.16 4.16
CA ALA A 711 58.94 -7.69 3.98
C ALA A 711 59.58 -6.93 5.15
N ALA A 712 59.64 -7.52 6.35
CA ALA A 712 60.25 -6.95 7.54
C ALA A 712 61.73 -7.33 7.70
N ASP A 713 62.26 -8.28 6.93
CA ASP A 713 63.62 -8.77 7.00
C ASP A 713 64.54 -8.00 6.03
N PRO A 714 65.47 -7.15 6.54
CA PRO A 714 66.38 -6.39 5.69
C PRO A 714 67.36 -7.27 4.87
N GLU A 715 67.57 -8.53 5.30
CA GLU A 715 68.50 -9.47 4.63
C GLU A 715 67.81 -10.27 3.52
N ALA A 716 66.48 -10.13 3.40
CA ALA A 716 65.67 -10.90 2.44
C ALA A 716 65.71 -10.31 1.03
N GLU A 717 66.34 -9.14 0.80
CA GLU A 717 66.44 -8.44 -0.51
C GLU A 717 65.07 -8.31 -1.25
N GLY A 718 63.95 -8.40 -0.50
CA GLY A 718 62.58 -8.32 -1.03
C GLY A 718 62.04 -9.68 -1.51
N GLU A 719 62.73 -10.78 -1.30
CA GLU A 719 62.28 -12.13 -1.66
C GLU A 719 61.78 -12.92 -0.44
N VAL A 720 60.86 -13.83 -0.67
CA VAL A 720 60.35 -14.72 0.40
C VAL A 720 61.15 -16.00 0.39
N HIS A 721 62.00 -16.20 1.42
CA HIS A 721 62.85 -17.36 1.61
C HIS A 721 62.20 -18.48 2.42
N MET A 722 62.77 -19.67 2.37
CA MET A 722 62.32 -20.84 3.13
C MET A 722 62.25 -20.56 4.64
N LYS A 723 63.18 -19.77 5.21
CA LYS A 723 63.22 -19.39 6.62
C LYS A 723 61.93 -18.71 7.06
N HIS A 724 61.30 -17.87 6.20
CA HIS A 724 60.08 -17.13 6.52
C HIS A 724 58.87 -18.07 6.57
N TYR A 725 58.78 -19.02 5.64
CA TYR A 725 57.73 -20.05 5.69
C TYR A 725 57.80 -20.92 6.92
N LEU A 726 59.01 -21.40 7.28
CA LEU A 726 59.21 -22.24 8.44
C LEU A 726 58.88 -21.49 9.75
N GLN A 727 59.25 -20.20 9.83
CA GLN A 727 58.87 -19.37 10.96
C GLN A 727 57.36 -19.13 11.05
N ALA A 728 56.68 -18.89 9.94
CA ALA A 728 55.24 -18.77 9.87
C ALA A 728 54.52 -20.07 10.27
N ILE A 729 55.07 -21.22 9.87
CA ILE A 729 54.59 -22.55 10.27
C ILE A 729 54.71 -22.75 11.78
N LYS A 730 55.84 -22.33 12.38
CA LYS A 730 56.03 -22.37 13.83
C LYS A 730 54.93 -21.58 14.57
N TYR A 731 54.60 -20.39 14.07
CA TYR A 731 53.51 -19.60 14.63
C TYR A 731 52.15 -20.31 14.50
N GLU A 732 51.88 -20.97 13.37
CA GLU A 732 50.62 -21.69 13.16
C GLU A 732 50.52 -22.96 14.05
N PHE A 733 51.62 -23.63 14.33
CA PHE A 733 51.67 -24.73 15.32
C PHE A 733 51.36 -24.25 16.73
N VAL A 734 51.95 -23.15 17.18
CA VAL A 734 51.66 -22.55 18.48
C VAL A 734 50.16 -22.20 18.59
N LYS A 735 49.61 -21.58 17.57
CA LYS A 735 48.20 -21.20 17.51
C LYS A 735 47.28 -22.41 17.56
N THR A 736 47.61 -23.51 16.94
CA THR A 736 46.80 -24.74 16.92
C THR A 736 47.07 -25.67 18.11
N GLY A 737 47.97 -25.28 19.04
CA GLY A 737 48.34 -26.08 20.22
C GLY A 737 49.15 -27.33 19.87
N LYS A 738 49.69 -27.43 18.66
CA LYS A 738 50.58 -28.54 18.27
C LYS A 738 51.97 -28.28 18.77
N VAL A 739 52.60 -29.32 19.35
CA VAL A 739 54.03 -29.31 19.77
C VAL A 739 54.86 -29.65 18.54
N PHE A 740 55.88 -28.89 18.29
CA PHE A 740 56.83 -29.16 17.22
C PHE A 740 58.19 -29.55 17.78
N THR A 741 58.88 -30.39 17.06
CA THR A 741 60.23 -30.84 17.40
C THR A 741 61.23 -30.41 16.32
N ARG A 742 62.52 -30.43 16.64
CA ARG A 742 63.60 -30.14 15.67
C ARG A 742 63.52 -31.04 14.44
N ALA A 743 63.14 -32.29 14.64
CA ALA A 743 63.01 -33.27 13.57
C ALA A 743 61.92 -32.92 12.56
N ASP A 744 60.85 -32.15 12.94
CA ASP A 744 59.81 -31.73 12.04
C ASP A 744 60.22 -30.75 10.96
N PHE A 745 61.38 -30.06 11.21
CA PHE A 745 61.94 -29.06 10.31
C PHE A 745 63.18 -29.53 9.52
N GLU A 746 63.66 -30.78 9.73
CA GLU A 746 64.82 -31.30 8.96
C GLU A 746 64.45 -31.54 7.48
N PRO A 747 65.28 -31.14 6.49
CA PRO A 747 66.69 -30.71 6.67
C PRO A 747 66.88 -29.20 6.98
N TYR A 748 65.85 -28.39 7.06
CA TYR A 748 65.88 -26.93 7.20
C TYR A 748 65.89 -26.45 8.68
N ALA A 749 66.11 -27.35 9.65
CA ALA A 749 65.98 -27.02 11.07
C ALA A 749 66.93 -25.89 11.52
N SER A 750 68.09 -25.72 10.85
CA SER A 750 69.02 -24.64 11.13
C SER A 750 68.56 -23.24 10.77
N LEU A 751 67.49 -23.14 9.97
CA LEU A 751 66.89 -21.85 9.57
C LEU A 751 65.85 -21.34 10.57
N VAL A 752 65.38 -22.16 11.50
CA VAL A 752 64.26 -21.85 12.43
C VAL A 752 64.72 -21.88 13.90
N LEU A 753 65.69 -22.67 14.23
CA LEU A 753 66.23 -22.91 15.54
C LEU A 753 67.68 -22.44 15.61
#